data_987acf4e51c9e101645f959957af43a4
#
_entry.id   987acf4e51c9e101645f959957af43a4
#
_cell.length_a   1.000
_cell.length_b   1.000
_cell.length_c   1.000
_cell.angle_alpha   90.00
_cell.angle_beta   90.00
_cell.angle_gamma   90.00
#
_symmetry.space_group_name_H-M   'P 1'
#
loop_
_entity.id
_entity.type
_entity.pdbx_description
1 polymer ?
#
loop_
_entity_poly.entity_id
_entity_poly.type
_entity_poly.pdbx_seq_one_letter_code
_entity_poly.pdbx_strand_id
1 'polypeptide(L)'
;MIPLSPSDAESRDWELVGMQALSREVPNIDAAVAEIARYSAELTLPQGTIHIISDIHGEDQKLRHVINNASGTLRPLVERLFREYVTPGRFQEILTLIFYPAEVVQRLEKTLRTVEERKAYAQRTLHDLFAVVRVLAARRSLRHAARVFPSEYRELFTEILHAPSTDRHRNYVEAIINALAGQGRLLHLIHLTGRVIRNLAIDELVIAGDCWDRGPRGDRVVDYLMQQPKVSFTWGNHDAAWLGACLGHEALICQVLRISIRYRRLMQLEEGYGIPIGALDHLAHSVYGDDAAEAFAVKDAAPYKATRMARMQKAAAIMQFKLEGQAIARHPEWRLEHRRLLHRIDLSSGTVEVDGKLYPLRDRYFPTLDPKNPYELSQEELTCITQIRESFLASQKLWTQIRWLVSHGRMHLVREGHLIFHGCVPADERGEFLPMPVAGKMEKGKPLFEAIEREIYRLTEGESGSPEDGDLLWYLWSGPESPLFGKDRIATFERDLIADPQTHHETKNPYFRLIHEAWFCDKVMREFSVDPKDGMIVNGHVPVKVEAGESPLKKSGKAVTIDGAFSQAYGDHGFTLVLEPLRTYIATHHHFESVQAAIERGADIVPSRTMVREWDKPRHIADSQRGRQVRFAIKRLEQLVEAYRNHELPQQ
;
A
#
# COMPACT_ATOMS: atom_id res chain seq x y z
N MET A 1 9.83 -31.65 -18.80
CA MET A 1 9.04 -31.96 -20.00
C MET A 1 8.39 -30.67 -20.47
N ILE A 2 8.73 -30.17 -21.63
CA ILE A 2 8.11 -28.99 -22.24
C ILE A 2 6.66 -29.35 -22.44
N PRO A 3 5.66 -28.55 -21.95
CA PRO A 3 4.27 -28.82 -22.27
C PRO A 3 4.09 -28.63 -23.78
N LEU A 4 3.61 -29.68 -24.45
CA LEU A 4 3.20 -29.63 -25.84
C LEU A 4 2.16 -28.52 -25.97
N SER A 5 2.33 -27.66 -27.00
CA SER A 5 1.29 -26.70 -27.38
C SER A 5 -0.03 -27.46 -27.62
N PRO A 6 -1.18 -26.92 -27.15
CA PRO A 6 -2.47 -27.55 -27.46
C PRO A 6 -2.60 -27.78 -28.95
N SER A 7 -3.13 -28.91 -29.37
CA SER A 7 -3.45 -29.18 -30.78
C SER A 7 -4.48 -28.13 -31.25
N ASP A 8 -4.49 -27.81 -32.55
CA ASP A 8 -5.47 -26.84 -33.11
C ASP A 8 -6.91 -27.25 -32.80
N ALA A 9 -7.18 -28.54 -32.60
CA ALA A 9 -8.50 -29.05 -32.19
C ALA A 9 -8.80 -28.71 -30.71
N GLU A 10 -7.87 -28.90 -29.79
CA GLU A 10 -8.02 -28.55 -28.37
C GLU A 10 -8.18 -27.03 -28.20
N SER A 11 -7.46 -26.23 -28.97
CA SER A 11 -7.58 -24.77 -28.98
C SER A 11 -8.98 -24.32 -29.43
N ARG A 12 -9.56 -24.96 -30.46
CA ARG A 12 -10.93 -24.68 -30.91
C ARG A 12 -11.99 -25.07 -29.89
N ASP A 13 -11.81 -26.18 -29.18
CA ASP A 13 -12.74 -26.60 -28.13
C ASP A 13 -12.77 -25.61 -26.97
N TRP A 14 -11.62 -25.12 -26.52
CA TRP A 14 -11.55 -24.08 -25.50
C TRP A 14 -12.13 -22.72 -25.94
N GLU A 15 -11.96 -22.35 -27.21
CA GLU A 15 -12.60 -21.17 -27.78
C GLU A 15 -14.14 -21.31 -27.83
N LEU A 16 -14.63 -22.48 -28.18
CA LEU A 16 -16.07 -22.75 -28.20
C LEU A 16 -16.68 -22.71 -26.81
N VAL A 17 -16.03 -23.32 -25.80
CA VAL A 17 -16.46 -23.26 -24.39
C VAL A 17 -16.47 -21.81 -23.89
N GLY A 18 -15.44 -21.01 -24.24
CA GLY A 18 -15.40 -19.59 -23.89
C GLY A 18 -16.52 -18.78 -24.54
N MET A 19 -16.88 -19.08 -25.80
CA MET A 19 -18.00 -18.44 -26.50
C MET A 19 -19.35 -18.87 -25.93
N GLN A 20 -19.52 -20.15 -25.55
CA GLN A 20 -20.71 -20.62 -24.86
C GLN A 20 -20.92 -19.94 -23.49
N ALA A 21 -19.85 -19.71 -22.74
CA ALA A 21 -19.94 -18.96 -21.49
C ALA A 21 -20.37 -17.50 -21.75
N LEU A 22 -19.79 -16.85 -22.76
CA LEU A 22 -20.12 -15.49 -23.15
C LEU A 22 -21.56 -15.36 -23.67
N SER A 23 -22.07 -16.37 -24.40
CA SER A 23 -23.44 -16.37 -24.94
C SER A 23 -24.53 -16.39 -23.86
N ARG A 24 -24.22 -16.86 -22.64
CA ARG A 24 -25.12 -16.77 -21.50
C ARG A 24 -25.29 -15.36 -20.96
N GLU A 25 -24.24 -14.55 -21.05
CA GLU A 25 -24.27 -13.14 -20.63
C GLU A 25 -24.76 -12.22 -21.74
N VAL A 26 -24.53 -12.61 -23.02
CA VAL A 26 -24.84 -11.84 -24.22
C VAL A 26 -25.67 -12.72 -25.16
N PRO A 27 -26.98 -12.79 -24.95
CA PRO A 27 -27.82 -13.90 -25.47
C PRO A 27 -28.13 -13.82 -26.98
N ASN A 28 -27.92 -12.70 -27.66
CA ASN A 28 -28.24 -12.52 -29.07
C ASN A 28 -27.36 -11.47 -29.74
N ILE A 29 -27.51 -11.36 -31.07
CA ILE A 29 -26.72 -10.43 -31.91
C ILE A 29 -26.90 -8.98 -31.45
N ASP A 30 -28.11 -8.54 -31.15
CA ASP A 30 -28.39 -7.15 -30.78
C ASP A 30 -27.70 -6.80 -29.44
N ALA A 31 -27.73 -7.70 -28.47
CA ALA A 31 -27.02 -7.54 -27.20
C ALA A 31 -25.49 -7.45 -27.41
N ALA A 32 -24.94 -8.31 -28.30
CA ALA A 32 -23.51 -8.29 -28.62
C ALA A 32 -23.09 -6.99 -29.33
N VAL A 33 -23.86 -6.54 -30.30
CA VAL A 33 -23.61 -5.30 -31.05
C VAL A 33 -23.74 -4.09 -30.13
N ALA A 34 -24.71 -4.08 -29.22
CA ALA A 34 -24.85 -3.01 -28.22
C ALA A 34 -23.61 -2.93 -27.28
N GLU A 35 -23.10 -4.08 -26.82
CA GLU A 35 -21.88 -4.11 -25.99
C GLU A 35 -20.64 -3.70 -26.80
N ILE A 36 -20.50 -4.11 -28.07
CA ILE A 36 -19.42 -3.65 -28.97
C ILE A 36 -19.46 -2.13 -29.10
N ALA A 37 -20.65 -1.56 -29.41
CA ALA A 37 -20.81 -0.11 -29.54
C ALA A 37 -20.44 0.62 -28.24
N ARG A 38 -20.87 0.10 -27.09
CA ARG A 38 -20.55 0.63 -25.77
C ARG A 38 -19.04 0.60 -25.50
N TYR A 39 -18.37 -0.52 -25.74
CA TYR A 39 -16.93 -0.65 -25.58
C TYR A 39 -16.15 0.24 -26.54
N SER A 40 -16.60 0.37 -27.78
CA SER A 40 -16.00 1.28 -28.75
C SER A 40 -16.09 2.74 -28.30
N ALA A 41 -17.22 3.14 -27.75
CA ALA A 41 -17.39 4.47 -27.15
C ALA A 41 -16.49 4.64 -25.89
N GLU A 42 -16.34 3.60 -25.04
CA GLU A 42 -15.45 3.64 -23.87
C GLU A 42 -13.99 3.94 -24.27
N LEU A 43 -13.51 3.42 -25.40
CA LEU A 43 -12.15 3.67 -25.88
C LEU A 43 -11.86 5.15 -26.17
N THR A 44 -12.88 5.97 -26.46
CA THR A 44 -12.74 7.40 -26.73
C THR A 44 -12.68 8.28 -25.49
N LEU A 45 -12.99 7.73 -24.31
CA LEU A 45 -12.97 8.47 -23.06
C LEU A 45 -11.52 8.74 -22.60
N PRO A 46 -11.28 9.81 -21.84
CA PRO A 46 -9.98 10.06 -21.23
C PRO A 46 -9.53 8.87 -20.38
N GLN A 47 -8.22 8.62 -20.35
CA GLN A 47 -7.60 7.66 -19.43
C GLN A 47 -7.94 8.01 -17.97
N GLY A 48 -8.11 7.00 -17.12
CA GLY A 48 -8.37 7.22 -15.70
C GLY A 48 -7.17 7.80 -14.95
N THR A 49 -7.44 8.41 -13.79
CA THR A 49 -6.41 8.97 -12.91
C THR A 49 -5.93 7.91 -11.93
N ILE A 50 -4.61 7.67 -11.86
CA ILE A 50 -4.00 6.70 -10.97
C ILE A 50 -3.08 7.45 -10.00
N HIS A 51 -3.20 7.15 -8.72
CA HIS A 51 -2.33 7.66 -7.67
C HIS A 51 -1.49 6.54 -7.10
N ILE A 52 -0.16 6.73 -7.04
CA ILE A 52 0.79 5.74 -6.53
C ILE A 52 1.48 6.33 -5.30
N ILE A 53 1.33 5.67 -4.15
CA ILE A 53 1.88 6.07 -2.84
C ILE A 53 2.66 4.89 -2.27
N SER A 54 3.75 5.13 -1.55
CA SER A 54 4.51 4.09 -0.85
C SER A 54 4.88 4.50 0.58
N ASP A 55 5.41 3.53 1.34
CA ASP A 55 6.08 3.75 2.64
C ASP A 55 5.22 4.58 3.62
N ILE A 56 3.95 4.19 3.74
CA ILE A 56 2.95 4.88 4.56
C ILE A 56 3.28 4.77 6.04
N HIS A 57 3.83 3.61 6.45
CA HIS A 57 4.34 3.36 7.79
C HIS A 57 3.40 3.81 8.91
N GLY A 58 2.14 3.39 8.87
CA GLY A 58 1.19 3.61 9.96
C GLY A 58 0.66 5.04 10.13
N GLU A 59 0.96 5.97 9.22
CA GLU A 59 0.50 7.36 9.28
C GLU A 59 -0.94 7.49 8.74
N ASP A 60 -1.90 6.97 9.51
CA ASP A 60 -3.31 6.87 9.12
C ASP A 60 -3.98 8.20 8.82
N GLN A 61 -3.74 9.23 9.64
CA GLN A 61 -4.39 10.53 9.46
C GLN A 61 -3.89 11.28 8.22
N LYS A 62 -2.57 11.25 8.00
CA LYS A 62 -1.95 11.89 6.83
C LYS A 62 -2.36 11.19 5.55
N LEU A 63 -2.32 9.85 5.51
CA LEU A 63 -2.80 9.07 4.37
C LEU A 63 -4.26 9.39 4.05
N ARG A 64 -5.11 9.39 5.07
CA ARG A 64 -6.52 9.71 4.92
C ARG A 64 -6.71 11.09 4.29
N HIS A 65 -5.94 12.10 4.70
CA HIS A 65 -6.01 13.43 4.11
C HIS A 65 -5.56 13.43 2.65
N VAL A 66 -4.42 12.80 2.34
CA VAL A 66 -3.87 12.71 0.97
C VAL A 66 -4.85 12.02 0.01
N ILE A 67 -5.51 10.95 0.45
CA ILE A 67 -6.56 10.29 -0.36
C ILE A 67 -7.79 11.20 -0.48
N ASN A 68 -8.24 11.82 0.61
CA ASN A 68 -9.46 12.63 0.63
C ASN A 68 -9.36 13.89 -0.24
N ASN A 69 -8.18 14.53 -0.30
CA ASN A 69 -7.95 15.68 -1.18
C ASN A 69 -7.47 15.27 -2.58
N ALA A 70 -7.46 13.95 -2.85
CA ALA A 70 -6.96 13.33 -4.09
C ALA A 70 -5.56 13.86 -4.45
N SER A 71 -4.61 13.76 -3.51
CA SER A 71 -3.23 14.26 -3.65
C SER A 71 -3.17 15.71 -4.16
N GLY A 72 -4.12 16.53 -3.71
CA GLY A 72 -4.23 17.95 -4.06
C GLY A 72 -4.87 18.24 -5.42
N THR A 73 -5.47 17.25 -6.11
CA THR A 73 -6.13 17.49 -7.41
C THR A 73 -7.52 18.09 -7.28
N LEU A 74 -8.22 17.83 -6.18
CA LEU A 74 -9.60 18.32 -5.98
C LEU A 74 -9.64 19.82 -5.74
N ARG A 75 -8.72 20.41 -4.98
CA ARG A 75 -8.73 21.86 -4.70
C ARG A 75 -8.72 22.71 -5.99
N PRO A 76 -7.81 22.54 -6.98
CA PRO A 76 -7.84 23.32 -8.21
C PRO A 76 -9.09 23.07 -9.07
N LEU A 77 -9.70 21.90 -8.98
CA LEU A 77 -10.94 21.59 -9.67
C LEU A 77 -12.10 22.41 -9.09
N VAL A 78 -12.25 22.37 -7.77
CA VAL A 78 -13.29 23.13 -7.04
C VAL A 78 -13.08 24.63 -7.21
N GLU A 79 -11.83 25.10 -7.18
CA GLU A 79 -11.50 26.51 -7.41
C GLU A 79 -11.95 26.98 -8.80
N ARG A 80 -11.68 26.23 -9.87
CA ARG A 80 -12.13 26.57 -11.22
C ARG A 80 -13.65 26.65 -11.36
N LEU A 81 -14.37 25.78 -10.61
CA LEU A 81 -15.82 25.73 -10.69
C LEU A 81 -16.50 26.90 -9.96
N PHE A 82 -15.88 27.40 -8.89
CA PHE A 82 -16.56 28.29 -7.96
C PHE A 82 -15.87 29.64 -7.73
N ARG A 83 -14.67 29.87 -8.27
CA ARG A 83 -13.84 31.06 -8.01
C ARG A 83 -14.60 32.39 -8.13
N GLU A 84 -15.49 32.47 -9.10
CA GLU A 84 -16.24 33.71 -9.40
C GLU A 84 -17.57 33.84 -8.61
N TYR A 85 -18.04 32.77 -7.95
CA TYR A 85 -19.38 32.65 -7.43
C TYR A 85 -19.46 32.43 -5.92
N VAL A 86 -18.37 32.11 -5.23
CA VAL A 86 -18.40 31.80 -3.81
C VAL A 86 -17.36 32.60 -3.02
N THR A 87 -17.72 32.93 -1.77
CA THR A 87 -16.77 33.55 -0.84
C THR A 87 -15.67 32.59 -0.42
N PRO A 88 -14.48 33.06 0.03
CA PRO A 88 -13.42 32.22 0.54
C PRO A 88 -13.88 31.26 1.65
N GLY A 89 -14.76 31.72 2.55
CA GLY A 89 -15.30 30.85 3.61
C GLY A 89 -16.16 29.71 3.06
N ARG A 90 -17.02 30.01 2.06
CA ARG A 90 -17.85 28.98 1.41
C ARG A 90 -17.00 27.99 0.60
N PHE A 91 -15.97 28.47 -0.09
CA PHE A 91 -15.00 27.62 -0.79
C PHE A 91 -14.35 26.62 0.17
N GLN A 92 -13.88 27.09 1.32
CA GLN A 92 -13.29 26.24 2.33
C GLN A 92 -14.29 25.23 2.93
N GLU A 93 -15.52 25.66 3.13
CA GLU A 93 -16.61 24.78 3.61
C GLU A 93 -16.88 23.64 2.61
N ILE A 94 -16.96 23.92 1.30
CA ILE A 94 -17.14 22.93 0.24
C ILE A 94 -15.99 21.91 0.25
N LEU A 95 -14.74 22.39 0.32
CA LEU A 95 -13.57 21.50 0.39
C LEU A 95 -13.60 20.60 1.63
N THR A 96 -13.90 21.17 2.79
CA THR A 96 -13.97 20.42 4.04
C THR A 96 -15.07 19.35 4.01
N LEU A 97 -16.22 19.68 3.41
CA LEU A 97 -17.32 18.72 3.17
C LEU A 97 -16.89 17.57 2.24
N ILE A 98 -16.12 17.87 1.21
CA ILE A 98 -15.62 16.84 0.29
C ILE A 98 -14.59 15.97 1.01
N PHE A 99 -13.66 16.56 1.76
CA PHE A 99 -12.56 15.83 2.40
C PHE A 99 -13.02 15.01 3.62
N TYR A 100 -13.93 15.57 4.44
CA TYR A 100 -14.37 15.01 5.71
C TYR A 100 -15.89 15.02 5.88
N PRO A 101 -16.66 14.42 4.96
CA PRO A 101 -18.10 14.54 4.96
C PRO A 101 -18.76 13.97 6.22
N ALA A 102 -18.23 12.90 6.82
CA ALA A 102 -18.80 12.31 8.02
C ALA A 102 -18.68 13.23 9.23
N GLU A 103 -17.48 13.76 9.46
CA GLU A 103 -17.19 14.63 10.59
C GLU A 103 -17.91 15.98 10.48
N VAL A 104 -17.96 16.53 9.26
CA VAL A 104 -18.69 17.78 9.02
C VAL A 104 -20.20 17.59 9.23
N VAL A 105 -20.77 16.50 8.74
CA VAL A 105 -22.19 16.19 8.94
C VAL A 105 -22.50 16.00 10.43
N GLN A 106 -21.68 15.29 11.18
CA GLN A 106 -21.82 15.14 12.63
C GLN A 106 -21.82 16.50 13.37
N ARG A 107 -21.00 17.46 12.91
CA ARG A 107 -21.01 18.83 13.44
C ARG A 107 -22.29 19.58 13.04
N LEU A 108 -22.73 19.44 11.79
CA LEU A 108 -23.95 20.09 11.29
C LEU A 108 -25.21 19.58 12.00
N GLU A 109 -25.29 18.31 12.35
CA GLU A 109 -26.38 17.73 13.14
C GLU A 109 -26.54 18.41 14.51
N LYS A 110 -25.44 18.88 15.09
CA LYS A 110 -25.43 19.60 16.38
C LYS A 110 -25.74 21.08 16.24
N THR A 111 -25.46 21.71 15.08
CA THR A 111 -25.60 23.13 14.84
C THR A 111 -26.92 23.50 14.17
N LEU A 112 -27.35 22.72 13.17
CA LEU A 112 -28.63 22.92 12.46
C LEU A 112 -29.74 22.17 13.20
N ARG A 113 -30.51 22.91 14.00
CA ARG A 113 -31.50 22.34 14.91
C ARG A 113 -32.85 22.10 14.28
N THR A 114 -33.25 22.95 13.33
CA THR A 114 -34.59 22.89 12.69
C THR A 114 -34.51 22.16 11.33
N VAL A 115 -35.68 21.70 10.86
CA VAL A 115 -35.82 21.09 9.53
C VAL A 115 -35.58 22.14 8.43
N GLU A 116 -36.04 23.34 8.65
CA GLU A 116 -35.93 24.48 7.72
C GLU A 116 -34.45 24.87 7.55
N GLU A 117 -33.69 24.99 8.64
CA GLU A 117 -32.25 25.26 8.57
C GLU A 117 -31.49 24.17 7.79
N ARG A 118 -31.79 22.89 8.07
CA ARG A 118 -31.19 21.74 7.35
C ARG A 118 -31.55 21.75 5.87
N LYS A 119 -32.80 22.08 5.54
CA LYS A 119 -33.31 22.17 4.16
C LYS A 119 -32.60 23.27 3.39
N ALA A 120 -32.59 24.51 3.92
CA ALA A 120 -31.93 25.64 3.29
C ALA A 120 -30.43 25.43 3.09
N TYR A 121 -29.77 24.83 4.08
CA TYR A 121 -28.37 24.45 3.99
C TYR A 121 -28.13 23.38 2.91
N ALA A 122 -28.95 22.33 2.91
CA ALA A 122 -28.82 21.20 1.99
C ALA A 122 -29.08 21.58 0.53
N GLN A 123 -30.10 22.41 0.26
CA GLN A 123 -30.40 22.87 -1.10
C GLN A 123 -29.19 23.53 -1.75
N ARG A 124 -28.60 24.52 -1.05
CA ARG A 124 -27.37 25.19 -1.53
C ARG A 124 -26.20 24.28 -1.66
N THR A 125 -25.96 23.41 -0.65
CA THR A 125 -24.77 22.57 -0.58
C THR A 125 -24.81 21.44 -1.60
N LEU A 126 -25.95 20.78 -1.78
CA LEU A 126 -26.12 19.73 -2.77
C LEU A 126 -25.97 20.26 -4.20
N HIS A 127 -26.47 21.46 -4.48
CA HIS A 127 -26.26 22.13 -5.77
C HIS A 127 -24.77 22.24 -6.09
N ASP A 128 -23.96 22.75 -5.14
CA ASP A 128 -22.51 22.92 -5.30
C ASP A 128 -21.81 21.55 -5.47
N LEU A 129 -22.11 20.59 -4.59
CA LEU A 129 -21.49 19.27 -4.64
C LEU A 129 -21.85 18.51 -5.93
N PHE A 130 -23.11 18.57 -6.40
CA PHE A 130 -23.50 17.94 -7.66
C PHE A 130 -22.84 18.59 -8.88
N ALA A 131 -22.50 19.88 -8.84
CA ALA A 131 -21.71 20.50 -9.90
C ALA A 131 -20.32 19.84 -10.00
N VAL A 132 -19.67 19.55 -8.87
CA VAL A 132 -18.40 18.81 -8.84
C VAL A 132 -18.57 17.38 -9.35
N VAL A 133 -19.64 16.69 -8.90
CA VAL A 133 -19.93 15.31 -9.37
C VAL A 133 -20.09 15.25 -10.88
N ARG A 134 -20.85 16.20 -11.48
CA ARG A 134 -21.05 16.27 -12.94
C ARG A 134 -19.72 16.36 -13.71
N VAL A 135 -18.82 17.24 -13.29
CA VAL A 135 -17.53 17.43 -13.96
C VAL A 135 -16.65 16.17 -13.85
N LEU A 136 -16.64 15.50 -12.70
CA LEU A 136 -15.88 14.28 -12.51
C LEU A 136 -16.51 13.09 -13.25
N ALA A 137 -17.84 12.97 -13.24
CA ALA A 137 -18.56 11.89 -13.93
C ALA A 137 -18.48 12.01 -15.45
N ALA A 138 -18.46 13.24 -15.99
CA ALA A 138 -18.36 13.47 -17.45
C ALA A 138 -17.11 12.89 -18.11
N ARG A 139 -16.08 12.55 -17.33
CA ARG A 139 -14.85 11.91 -17.82
C ARG A 139 -14.98 10.39 -17.96
N ARG A 140 -16.13 9.80 -17.61
CA ARG A 140 -16.34 8.37 -17.50
C ARG A 140 -17.61 7.93 -18.24
N SER A 141 -17.69 6.63 -18.57
CA SER A 141 -18.99 6.07 -18.98
C SER A 141 -19.97 6.11 -17.81
N LEU A 142 -21.26 6.25 -18.12
CA LEU A 142 -22.32 6.24 -17.13
C LEU A 142 -22.28 5.02 -16.22
N ARG A 143 -22.05 3.84 -16.82
CA ARG A 143 -21.93 2.57 -16.10
C ARG A 143 -20.76 2.59 -15.11
N HIS A 144 -19.63 3.22 -15.46
CA HIS A 144 -18.49 3.36 -14.57
C HIS A 144 -18.78 4.33 -13.43
N ALA A 145 -19.34 5.50 -13.72
CA ALA A 145 -19.73 6.47 -12.71
C ALA A 145 -20.77 5.87 -11.73
N ALA A 146 -21.78 5.16 -12.25
CA ALA A 146 -22.82 4.55 -11.44
C ALA A 146 -22.30 3.45 -10.47
N ARG A 147 -21.17 2.81 -10.76
CA ARG A 147 -20.55 1.83 -9.83
C ARG A 147 -20.05 2.48 -8.54
N VAL A 148 -19.71 3.76 -8.59
CA VAL A 148 -19.20 4.53 -7.45
C VAL A 148 -20.35 5.07 -6.59
N PHE A 149 -21.57 5.11 -7.11
CA PHE A 149 -22.75 5.59 -6.38
C PHE A 149 -23.18 4.56 -5.33
N PRO A 150 -23.63 5.01 -4.15
CA PRO A 150 -24.22 4.11 -3.16
C PRO A 150 -25.38 3.32 -3.76
N SER A 151 -25.45 2.01 -3.48
CA SER A 151 -26.44 1.09 -4.07
C SER A 151 -27.88 1.60 -3.96
N GLU A 152 -28.25 2.07 -2.76
CA GLU A 152 -29.60 2.51 -2.40
C GLU A 152 -29.98 3.85 -3.06
N TYR A 153 -28.99 4.66 -3.42
CA TYR A 153 -29.18 5.99 -4.03
C TYR A 153 -28.69 6.06 -5.48
N ARG A 154 -28.36 4.93 -6.10
CA ARG A 154 -27.73 4.90 -7.44
C ARG A 154 -28.60 5.53 -8.50
N GLU A 155 -29.88 5.16 -8.56
CA GLU A 155 -30.84 5.72 -9.51
C GLU A 155 -31.00 7.23 -9.28
N LEU A 156 -31.19 7.63 -8.03
CA LEU A 156 -31.31 9.03 -7.65
C LEU A 156 -30.09 9.88 -8.09
N PHE A 157 -28.87 9.40 -7.85
CA PHE A 157 -27.66 10.06 -8.33
C PHE A 157 -27.61 10.14 -9.85
N THR A 158 -28.00 9.06 -10.54
CA THR A 158 -28.02 9.02 -12.01
C THR A 158 -29.02 10.03 -12.57
N GLU A 159 -30.22 10.11 -12.03
CA GLU A 159 -31.23 11.09 -12.44
C GLU A 159 -30.80 12.53 -12.20
N ILE A 160 -30.29 12.85 -11.01
CA ILE A 160 -29.81 14.21 -10.69
C ILE A 160 -28.64 14.63 -11.61
N LEU A 161 -27.75 13.70 -11.99
CA LEU A 161 -26.65 14.00 -12.90
C LEU A 161 -27.10 14.34 -14.30
N HIS A 162 -28.15 13.69 -14.79
CA HIS A 162 -28.66 13.84 -16.14
C HIS A 162 -29.80 14.84 -16.23
N ALA A 163 -30.22 15.42 -15.10
CA ALA A 163 -31.24 16.45 -15.09
C ALA A 163 -30.77 17.70 -15.87
N PRO A 164 -31.43 18.08 -16.98
CA PRO A 164 -31.10 19.31 -17.71
C PRO A 164 -31.30 20.51 -16.80
N SER A 165 -30.61 21.62 -17.07
CA SER A 165 -30.70 22.87 -16.31
C SER A 165 -32.00 23.67 -16.61
N THR A 166 -33.16 23.00 -16.73
CA THR A 166 -34.48 23.59 -16.99
C THR A 166 -35.27 23.76 -15.70
N ASP A 167 -36.23 24.66 -15.70
CA ASP A 167 -37.11 24.93 -14.54
C ASP A 167 -37.86 23.67 -14.08
N ARG A 168 -38.29 22.83 -15.03
CA ARG A 168 -38.93 21.55 -14.73
C ARG A 168 -38.05 20.59 -13.92
N HIS A 169 -36.77 20.60 -14.19
CA HIS A 169 -35.82 19.74 -13.47
C HIS A 169 -35.39 20.35 -12.13
N ARG A 170 -35.38 21.67 -11.99
CA ARG A 170 -35.24 22.31 -10.68
C ARG A 170 -36.34 21.85 -9.73
N ASN A 171 -37.59 21.86 -10.20
CA ASN A 171 -38.74 21.40 -9.42
C ASN A 171 -38.64 19.89 -9.06
N TYR A 172 -38.09 19.08 -9.96
CA TYR A 172 -37.85 17.66 -9.69
C TYR A 172 -36.81 17.45 -8.60
N VAL A 173 -35.63 18.07 -8.71
CA VAL A 173 -34.59 18.01 -7.68
C VAL A 173 -35.07 18.57 -6.35
N GLU A 174 -35.85 19.63 -6.38
CA GLU A 174 -36.49 20.22 -5.19
C GLU A 174 -37.48 19.25 -4.53
N ALA A 175 -38.28 18.55 -5.31
CA ALA A 175 -39.17 17.49 -4.79
C ALA A 175 -38.42 16.37 -4.08
N ILE A 176 -37.28 15.93 -4.64
CA ILE A 176 -36.38 14.95 -4.00
C ILE A 176 -35.87 15.51 -2.65
N ILE A 177 -35.35 16.74 -2.64
CA ILE A 177 -34.85 17.37 -1.42
C ILE A 177 -35.96 17.48 -0.36
N ASN A 178 -37.18 17.84 -0.75
CA ASN A 178 -38.31 17.94 0.15
C ASN A 178 -38.70 16.57 0.73
N ALA A 179 -38.72 15.50 -0.09
CA ALA A 179 -39.00 14.16 0.38
C ALA A 179 -37.97 13.69 1.38
N LEU A 180 -36.66 13.89 1.10
CA LEU A 180 -35.59 13.55 1.99
C LEU A 180 -35.55 14.39 3.28
N ALA A 181 -35.99 15.67 3.19
CA ALA A 181 -36.17 16.54 4.37
C ALA A 181 -37.18 15.94 5.33
N GLY A 182 -38.34 15.53 4.82
CA GLY A 182 -39.40 14.90 5.61
C GLY A 182 -38.98 13.62 6.32
N GLN A 183 -37.96 12.91 5.79
CA GLN A 183 -37.38 11.69 6.37
C GLN A 183 -36.10 11.95 7.17
N GLY A 184 -35.66 13.19 7.36
CA GLY A 184 -34.44 13.56 8.08
C GLY A 184 -33.14 13.09 7.40
N ARG A 185 -33.14 12.86 6.07
CA ARG A 185 -32.00 12.25 5.33
C ARG A 185 -31.14 13.24 4.55
N LEU A 186 -31.38 14.54 4.63
CA LEU A 186 -30.64 15.54 3.84
C LEU A 186 -29.15 15.58 4.14
N LEU A 187 -28.77 15.59 5.41
CA LEU A 187 -27.36 15.60 5.80
C LEU A 187 -26.66 14.29 5.42
N HIS A 188 -27.39 13.18 5.46
CA HIS A 188 -26.89 11.90 4.96
C HIS A 188 -26.60 11.93 3.45
N LEU A 189 -27.48 12.57 2.63
CA LEU A 189 -27.21 12.73 1.21
C LEU A 189 -25.97 13.60 0.94
N ILE A 190 -25.75 14.65 1.72
CA ILE A 190 -24.53 15.47 1.66
C ILE A 190 -23.29 14.59 1.95
N HIS A 191 -23.34 13.78 2.99
CA HIS A 191 -22.27 12.82 3.31
C HIS A 191 -21.97 11.88 2.14
N LEU A 192 -22.99 11.26 1.57
CA LEU A 192 -22.85 10.36 0.43
C LEU A 192 -22.27 11.07 -0.79
N THR A 193 -22.71 12.29 -1.08
CA THR A 193 -22.22 13.07 -2.22
C THR A 193 -20.74 13.43 -2.07
N GLY A 194 -20.29 13.81 -0.87
CA GLY A 194 -18.88 14.04 -0.59
C GLY A 194 -18.02 12.79 -0.82
N ARG A 195 -18.51 11.61 -0.39
CA ARG A 195 -17.85 10.32 -0.69
C ARG A 195 -17.78 10.03 -2.19
N VAL A 196 -18.86 10.25 -2.91
CA VAL A 196 -18.92 10.04 -4.37
C VAL A 196 -17.90 10.92 -5.08
N ILE A 197 -17.75 12.20 -4.69
CA ILE A 197 -16.74 13.11 -5.25
C ILE A 197 -15.33 12.53 -5.08
N ARG A 198 -14.97 12.09 -3.87
CA ARG A 198 -13.65 11.49 -3.60
C ARG A 198 -13.42 10.24 -4.43
N ASN A 199 -14.40 9.35 -4.47
CA ASN A 199 -14.32 8.10 -5.22
C ASN A 199 -14.28 8.30 -6.75
N LEU A 200 -14.82 9.42 -7.24
CA LEU A 200 -14.70 9.81 -8.65
C LEU A 200 -13.38 10.55 -8.95
N ALA A 201 -12.68 11.08 -7.96
CA ALA A 201 -11.45 11.84 -8.17
C ALA A 201 -10.25 10.93 -8.51
N ILE A 202 -10.24 9.69 -7.99
CA ILE A 202 -9.17 8.71 -8.18
C ILE A 202 -9.78 7.43 -8.76
N ASP A 203 -9.33 7.02 -9.95
CA ASP A 203 -9.81 5.79 -10.59
C ASP A 203 -9.15 4.53 -10.03
N GLU A 204 -7.88 4.63 -9.63
CA GLU A 204 -7.15 3.57 -8.98
C GLU A 204 -6.11 4.15 -8.01
N LEU A 205 -6.08 3.62 -6.79
CA LEU A 205 -5.03 3.86 -5.81
C LEU A 205 -4.08 2.68 -5.81
N VAL A 206 -2.79 2.93 -6.03
CA VAL A 206 -1.74 1.92 -5.96
C VAL A 206 -0.89 2.21 -4.73
N ILE A 207 -0.76 1.22 -3.85
CA ILE A 207 0.13 1.27 -2.69
C ILE A 207 1.36 0.43 -3.01
N ALA A 208 2.51 1.08 -3.06
CA ALA A 208 3.78 0.43 -3.39
C ALA A 208 4.55 -0.01 -2.13
N GLY A 209 3.83 -0.63 -1.19
CA GLY A 209 4.37 -1.31 -0.01
C GLY A 209 4.45 -0.45 1.25
N ASP A 210 4.74 -1.16 2.35
CA ASP A 210 5.01 -0.66 3.69
C ASP A 210 3.87 0.12 4.35
N CYS A 211 2.81 -0.61 4.69
CA CYS A 211 1.67 -0.07 5.43
C CYS A 211 1.93 0.09 6.93
N TRP A 212 2.69 -0.83 7.53
CA TRP A 212 2.90 -0.90 8.98
C TRP A 212 4.22 -0.29 9.44
N ASP A 213 4.38 -0.27 10.76
CA ASP A 213 5.54 0.16 11.50
C ASP A 213 5.80 1.68 11.51
N ARG A 214 6.67 2.13 12.42
CA ARG A 214 7.14 3.51 12.59
C ARG A 214 6.07 4.51 12.99
N GLY A 215 4.99 4.65 12.24
CA GLY A 215 3.85 5.52 12.54
C GLY A 215 2.84 4.90 13.51
N PRO A 216 1.81 5.67 13.91
CA PRO A 216 0.99 5.31 15.07
C PRO A 216 0.05 4.12 14.84
N ARG A 217 -0.54 3.95 13.65
CA ARG A 217 -1.69 3.06 13.49
C ARG A 217 -1.74 2.40 12.10
N GLY A 218 -0.85 1.43 11.81
CA GLY A 218 -0.90 0.63 10.60
C GLY A 218 -2.21 -0.14 10.42
N ASP A 219 -2.82 -0.59 11.54
CA ASP A 219 -4.13 -1.22 11.54
C ASP A 219 -5.22 -0.31 10.94
N ARG A 220 -5.18 1.00 11.24
CA ARG A 220 -6.13 1.99 10.68
C ARG A 220 -5.80 2.35 9.24
N VAL A 221 -4.52 2.34 8.87
CA VAL A 221 -4.10 2.51 7.47
C VAL A 221 -4.78 1.47 6.60
N VAL A 222 -4.66 0.18 6.97
CA VAL A 222 -5.25 -0.91 6.19
C VAL A 222 -6.77 -0.88 6.23
N ASP A 223 -7.39 -0.64 7.41
CA ASP A 223 -8.85 -0.45 7.52
C ASP A 223 -9.36 0.63 6.55
N TYR A 224 -8.61 1.73 6.40
CA TYR A 224 -8.99 2.82 5.50
C TYR A 224 -8.82 2.44 4.02
N LEU A 225 -7.74 1.73 3.67
CA LEU A 225 -7.51 1.24 2.32
C LEU A 225 -8.57 0.22 1.87
N MET A 226 -9.00 -0.68 2.77
CA MET A 226 -10.09 -1.64 2.52
C MET A 226 -11.43 -0.97 2.16
N GLN A 227 -11.63 0.28 2.54
CA GLN A 227 -12.84 1.04 2.23
C GLN A 227 -12.79 1.79 0.89
N GLN A 228 -11.62 1.80 0.22
CA GLN A 228 -11.48 2.50 -1.06
C GLN A 228 -12.03 1.65 -2.22
N PRO A 229 -12.62 2.26 -3.25
CA PRO A 229 -13.30 1.52 -4.33
C PRO A 229 -12.39 0.61 -5.14
N LYS A 230 -11.16 1.02 -5.37
CA LYS A 230 -10.18 0.27 -6.16
C LYS A 230 -8.77 0.54 -5.65
N VAL A 231 -8.22 -0.44 -4.97
CA VAL A 231 -6.83 -0.44 -4.49
C VAL A 231 -6.09 -1.61 -5.12
N SER A 232 -4.87 -1.34 -5.60
CA SER A 232 -3.89 -2.35 -5.96
C SER A 232 -2.68 -2.18 -5.06
N PHE A 233 -1.97 -3.27 -4.78
CA PHE A 233 -0.93 -3.29 -3.79
C PHE A 233 0.34 -3.99 -4.31
N THR A 234 1.55 -3.48 -4.00
CA THR A 234 2.78 -4.28 -4.06
C THR A 234 3.32 -4.42 -2.64
N TRP A 235 3.78 -5.64 -2.29
CA TRP A 235 4.24 -5.88 -0.92
C TRP A 235 5.59 -5.22 -0.68
N GLY A 236 5.76 -4.66 0.54
CA GLY A 236 7.02 -4.18 1.05
C GLY A 236 7.64 -5.14 2.06
N ASN A 237 8.87 -4.86 2.50
CA ASN A 237 9.54 -5.71 3.48
C ASN A 237 8.87 -5.64 4.86
N HIS A 238 8.33 -4.50 5.28
CA HIS A 238 7.54 -4.41 6.52
C HIS A 238 6.24 -5.21 6.42
N ASP A 239 5.59 -5.23 5.25
CA ASP A 239 4.39 -6.03 5.02
C ASP A 239 4.71 -7.53 5.08
N ALA A 240 5.85 -7.97 4.53
CA ALA A 240 6.34 -9.36 4.64
C ALA A 240 6.63 -9.74 6.10
N ALA A 241 7.19 -8.84 6.91
CA ALA A 241 7.41 -9.07 8.34
C ALA A 241 6.09 -9.25 9.10
N TRP A 242 5.09 -8.41 8.84
CA TRP A 242 3.76 -8.53 9.46
C TRP A 242 3.00 -9.77 8.99
N LEU A 243 3.13 -10.14 7.70
CA LEU A 243 2.60 -11.40 7.18
C LEU A 243 3.20 -12.59 7.92
N GLY A 244 4.54 -12.65 8.04
CA GLY A 244 5.22 -13.73 8.75
C GLY A 244 4.85 -13.79 10.24
N ALA A 245 4.75 -12.65 10.91
CA ALA A 245 4.27 -12.58 12.29
C ALA A 245 2.82 -13.08 12.43
N CYS A 246 1.93 -12.75 11.50
CA CYS A 246 0.55 -13.25 11.45
C CYS A 246 0.50 -14.78 11.26
N LEU A 247 1.42 -15.34 10.47
CA LEU A 247 1.58 -16.79 10.28
C LEU A 247 2.27 -17.49 11.46
N GLY A 248 2.69 -16.74 12.48
CA GLY A 248 3.30 -17.26 13.70
C GLY A 248 4.82 -17.50 13.62
N HIS A 249 5.51 -16.86 12.66
CA HIS A 249 6.98 -16.93 12.55
C HIS A 249 7.64 -16.12 13.68
N GLU A 250 8.26 -16.80 14.63
CA GLU A 250 8.69 -16.23 15.91
C GLU A 250 9.75 -15.14 15.78
N ALA A 251 10.74 -15.27 14.86
CA ALA A 251 11.72 -14.22 14.62
C ALA A 251 11.06 -12.92 14.12
N LEU A 252 10.06 -13.03 13.24
CA LEU A 252 9.31 -11.88 12.72
C LEU A 252 8.35 -11.29 13.76
N ILE A 253 7.78 -12.12 14.65
CA ILE A 253 7.04 -11.62 15.84
C ILE A 253 7.97 -10.76 16.70
N CYS A 254 9.17 -11.24 17.03
CA CYS A 254 10.16 -10.46 17.80
C CYS A 254 10.55 -9.16 17.08
N GLN A 255 10.70 -9.21 15.76
CA GLN A 255 10.97 -8.03 14.92
C GLN A 255 9.86 -6.99 15.03
N VAL A 256 8.59 -7.40 14.88
CA VAL A 256 7.41 -6.52 15.00
C VAL A 256 7.32 -5.92 16.40
N LEU A 257 7.52 -6.72 17.45
CA LEU A 257 7.54 -6.25 18.84
C LEU A 257 8.63 -5.20 19.05
N ARG A 258 9.87 -5.50 18.64
CA ARG A 258 11.01 -4.60 18.79
C ARG A 258 10.79 -3.27 18.08
N ILE A 259 10.31 -3.28 16.84
CA ILE A 259 9.99 -2.03 16.10
C ILE A 259 8.85 -1.28 16.81
N SER A 260 7.79 -1.97 17.23
CA SER A 260 6.67 -1.35 17.95
C SER A 260 7.09 -0.68 19.24
N ILE A 261 8.02 -1.28 20.00
CA ILE A 261 8.61 -0.68 21.21
C ILE A 261 9.48 0.52 20.84
N ARG A 262 10.41 0.36 19.89
CA ARG A 262 11.36 1.40 19.46
C ARG A 262 10.66 2.70 19.06
N TYR A 263 9.53 2.58 18.34
CA TYR A 263 8.72 3.73 17.90
C TYR A 263 7.55 4.04 18.82
N ARG A 264 7.41 3.34 19.97
CA ARG A 264 6.33 3.53 20.96
C ARG A 264 4.93 3.31 20.35
N ARG A 265 4.80 2.26 19.55
CA ARG A 265 3.57 1.92 18.78
C ARG A 265 2.84 0.68 19.32
N LEU A 266 2.99 0.39 20.62
CA LEU A 266 2.37 -0.76 21.27
C LEU A 266 0.83 -0.73 21.21
N MET A 267 0.24 0.47 21.16
CA MET A 267 -1.21 0.66 21.00
C MET A 267 -1.76 -0.03 19.75
N GLN A 268 -0.98 -0.08 18.66
CA GLN A 268 -1.36 -0.81 17.45
C GLN A 268 -1.52 -2.32 17.72
N LEU A 269 -0.65 -2.92 18.53
CA LEU A 269 -0.73 -4.33 18.90
C LEU A 269 -1.90 -4.56 19.84
N GLU A 270 -1.97 -3.83 20.96
CA GLU A 270 -2.94 -4.07 22.03
C GLU A 270 -4.37 -3.66 21.63
N GLU A 271 -4.58 -2.41 21.25
CA GLU A 271 -5.90 -1.90 20.89
C GLU A 271 -6.28 -2.22 19.44
N GLY A 272 -5.30 -2.19 18.54
CA GLY A 272 -5.53 -2.41 17.11
C GLY A 272 -5.85 -3.86 16.79
N TYR A 273 -5.03 -4.78 17.30
CA TYR A 273 -5.10 -6.20 16.95
C TYR A 273 -5.48 -7.13 18.09
N GLY A 274 -5.60 -6.60 19.33
CA GLY A 274 -5.88 -7.42 20.51
C GLY A 274 -4.74 -8.36 20.88
N ILE A 275 -3.49 -7.97 20.58
CA ILE A 275 -2.28 -8.73 20.89
C ILE A 275 -1.66 -8.14 22.16
N PRO A 276 -1.83 -8.78 23.34
CA PRO A 276 -1.31 -8.26 24.60
C PRO A 276 0.20 -8.45 24.67
N ILE A 277 0.90 -7.43 25.20
CA ILE A 277 2.35 -7.45 25.39
C ILE A 277 2.77 -7.87 26.81
N GLY A 278 1.82 -8.29 27.64
CA GLY A 278 2.05 -8.61 29.05
C GLY A 278 3.10 -9.70 29.27
N ALA A 279 3.17 -10.70 28.40
CA ALA A 279 4.19 -11.76 28.47
C ALA A 279 5.61 -11.21 28.28
N LEU A 280 5.80 -10.27 27.34
CA LEU A 280 7.09 -9.61 27.12
C LEU A 280 7.47 -8.69 28.30
N ASP A 281 6.50 -7.97 28.84
CA ASP A 281 6.72 -7.14 30.02
C ASP A 281 7.11 -7.97 31.23
N HIS A 282 6.46 -9.12 31.43
CA HIS A 282 6.81 -10.07 32.49
C HIS A 282 8.23 -10.62 32.33
N LEU A 283 8.60 -11.07 31.12
CA LEU A 283 9.96 -11.51 30.80
C LEU A 283 10.98 -10.39 31.08
N ALA A 284 10.71 -9.17 30.61
CA ALA A 284 11.58 -8.02 30.82
C ALA A 284 11.77 -7.67 32.30
N HIS A 285 10.73 -7.86 33.13
CA HIS A 285 10.81 -7.63 34.58
C HIS A 285 11.54 -8.77 35.30
N SER A 286 11.23 -10.03 34.99
CA SER A 286 11.77 -11.18 35.73
C SER A 286 13.25 -11.46 35.39
N VAL A 287 13.63 -11.27 34.14
CA VAL A 287 14.99 -11.60 33.62
C VAL A 287 15.92 -10.39 33.64
N TYR A 288 15.42 -9.22 33.28
CA TYR A 288 16.21 -7.98 33.17
C TYR A 288 15.87 -6.94 34.23
N GLY A 289 15.22 -7.36 35.34
CA GLY A 289 14.75 -6.45 36.41
C GLY A 289 15.82 -5.57 37.02
N ASP A 290 17.07 -6.05 37.12
CA ASP A 290 18.21 -5.31 37.67
C ASP A 290 19.07 -4.60 36.59
N ASP A 291 18.69 -4.71 35.34
CA ASP A 291 19.43 -4.13 34.21
C ASP A 291 18.92 -2.72 33.85
N ALA A 292 19.81 -1.77 33.68
CA ALA A 292 19.47 -0.45 33.15
C ALA A 292 19.09 -0.49 31.67
N ALA A 293 19.60 -1.47 30.91
CA ALA A 293 19.40 -1.69 29.46
C ALA A 293 19.64 -0.44 28.61
N GLU A 294 20.65 0.38 28.95
CA GLU A 294 20.92 1.68 28.33
C GLU A 294 21.17 1.57 26.82
N ALA A 295 21.81 0.48 26.37
CA ALA A 295 22.05 0.21 24.96
C ALA A 295 20.77 0.08 24.13
N PHE A 296 19.66 -0.28 24.77
CA PHE A 296 18.34 -0.46 24.17
C PHE A 296 17.37 0.68 24.50
N ALA A 297 17.88 1.83 24.92
CA ALA A 297 17.05 2.98 25.26
C ALA A 297 16.15 3.41 24.11
N VAL A 298 14.86 3.62 24.44
CA VAL A 298 13.84 4.05 23.49
C VAL A 298 13.80 5.57 23.45
N LYS A 299 14.04 6.15 22.29
CA LYS A 299 14.05 7.61 22.09
C LYS A 299 12.70 8.23 22.48
N ASP A 300 12.73 9.38 23.13
CA ASP A 300 11.54 10.14 23.56
C ASP A 300 10.55 9.35 24.43
N ALA A 301 11.00 8.29 25.09
CA ALA A 301 10.18 7.59 26.09
C ALA A 301 10.01 8.49 27.33
N ALA A 302 8.78 8.49 27.88
CA ALA A 302 8.54 9.21 29.14
C ALA A 302 9.45 8.65 30.25
N PRO A 303 10.08 9.49 31.10
CA PRO A 303 11.09 9.07 32.07
C PRO A 303 10.66 7.89 32.94
N TYR A 304 9.40 7.87 33.39
CA TYR A 304 8.85 6.80 34.23
C TYR A 304 8.61 5.47 33.50
N LYS A 305 8.65 5.46 32.14
CA LYS A 305 8.53 4.26 31.29
C LYS A 305 9.84 3.87 30.62
N ALA A 306 10.84 4.73 30.63
CA ALA A 306 12.04 4.58 29.81
C ALA A 306 12.79 3.27 30.09
N THR A 307 13.11 2.97 31.34
CA THR A 307 13.81 1.75 31.72
C THR A 307 12.99 0.49 31.41
N ARG A 308 11.68 0.50 31.71
CA ARG A 308 10.79 -0.63 31.38
C ARG A 308 10.79 -0.90 29.87
N MET A 309 10.64 0.14 29.05
CA MET A 309 10.65 0.01 27.59
C MET A 309 12.02 -0.47 27.08
N ALA A 310 13.12 0.01 27.64
CA ALA A 310 14.47 -0.44 27.27
C ALA A 310 14.68 -1.94 27.57
N ARG A 311 14.21 -2.43 28.73
CA ARG A 311 14.24 -3.85 29.09
C ARG A 311 13.39 -4.71 28.14
N MET A 312 12.18 -4.26 27.80
CA MET A 312 11.33 -4.95 26.82
C MET A 312 11.98 -4.96 25.44
N GLN A 313 12.60 -3.85 25.02
CA GLN A 313 13.34 -3.74 23.75
C GLN A 313 14.50 -4.75 23.72
N LYS A 314 15.27 -4.84 24.83
CA LYS A 314 16.36 -5.80 24.96
C LYS A 314 15.86 -7.24 24.91
N ALA A 315 14.84 -7.59 25.69
CA ALA A 315 14.25 -8.92 25.69
C ALA A 315 13.80 -9.34 24.28
N ALA A 316 13.07 -8.48 23.56
CA ALA A 316 12.65 -8.74 22.20
C ALA A 316 13.84 -8.88 21.23
N ALA A 317 14.90 -8.06 21.38
CA ALA A 317 16.07 -8.11 20.53
C ALA A 317 16.89 -9.39 20.74
N ILE A 318 17.09 -9.83 21.98
CA ILE A 318 17.83 -11.07 22.26
C ILE A 318 17.11 -12.31 21.73
N MET A 319 15.78 -12.41 21.95
CA MET A 319 14.97 -13.47 21.35
C MET A 319 15.05 -13.43 19.82
N GLN A 320 14.96 -12.23 19.21
CA GLN A 320 15.10 -12.05 17.78
C GLN A 320 16.43 -12.59 17.27
N PHE A 321 17.57 -12.21 17.86
CA PHE A 321 18.89 -12.64 17.41
C PHE A 321 19.08 -14.16 17.53
N LYS A 322 18.51 -14.79 18.56
CA LYS A 322 18.50 -16.24 18.72
C LYS A 322 17.73 -16.93 17.59
N LEU A 323 16.50 -16.49 17.34
CA LEU A 323 15.60 -17.07 16.36
C LEU A 323 16.07 -16.82 14.91
N GLU A 324 16.60 -15.64 14.62
CA GLU A 324 17.27 -15.34 13.32
C GLU A 324 18.47 -16.26 13.10
N GLY A 325 19.29 -16.48 14.13
CA GLY A 325 20.42 -17.40 14.05
C GLY A 325 20.00 -18.87 13.81
N GLN A 326 18.83 -19.28 14.30
CA GLN A 326 18.23 -20.58 13.99
C GLN A 326 17.76 -20.65 12.54
N ALA A 327 17.04 -19.61 12.04
CA ALA A 327 16.61 -19.54 10.65
C ALA A 327 17.79 -19.59 9.67
N ILE A 328 18.84 -18.82 9.94
CA ILE A 328 20.08 -18.84 9.12
C ILE A 328 20.72 -20.24 9.11
N ALA A 329 20.75 -20.95 10.26
CA ALA A 329 21.33 -22.28 10.33
C ALA A 329 20.54 -23.34 9.54
N ARG A 330 19.21 -23.16 9.37
CA ARG A 330 18.39 -24.03 8.52
C ARG A 330 18.63 -23.83 7.03
N HIS A 331 19.14 -22.65 6.63
CA HIS A 331 19.27 -22.22 5.24
C HIS A 331 20.72 -21.85 4.86
N PRO A 332 21.65 -22.82 4.81
CA PRO A 332 23.06 -22.57 4.45
C PRO A 332 23.19 -21.98 3.03
N GLU A 333 22.22 -22.24 2.15
CA GLU A 333 22.17 -21.67 0.79
C GLU A 333 22.06 -20.14 0.77
N TRP A 334 21.58 -19.49 1.83
CA TRP A 334 21.53 -18.03 1.97
C TRP A 334 22.90 -17.40 2.23
N ARG A 335 23.90 -18.20 2.63
CA ARG A 335 25.28 -17.75 2.92
C ARG A 335 25.35 -16.64 3.99
N LEU A 336 24.44 -16.67 4.97
CA LEU A 336 24.32 -15.66 6.03
C LEU A 336 24.99 -16.06 7.36
N GLU A 337 25.82 -17.12 7.39
CA GLU A 337 26.47 -17.57 8.63
C GLU A 337 27.29 -16.47 9.33
N HIS A 338 27.84 -15.52 8.56
CA HIS A 338 28.56 -14.36 9.11
C HIS A 338 27.64 -13.42 9.91
N ARG A 339 26.30 -13.52 9.77
CA ARG A 339 25.30 -12.75 10.54
C ARG A 339 24.90 -13.41 11.85
N ARG A 340 25.32 -14.63 12.10
CA ARG A 340 25.15 -15.31 13.37
C ARG A 340 26.23 -14.79 14.34
N LEU A 341 25.91 -13.81 15.17
CA LEU A 341 26.87 -13.08 15.98
C LEU A 341 26.89 -13.49 17.47
N LEU A 342 25.83 -14.15 17.98
CA LEU A 342 25.74 -14.48 19.41
C LEU A 342 26.85 -15.42 19.89
N HIS A 343 27.24 -16.41 19.10
CA HIS A 343 28.34 -17.33 19.45
C HIS A 343 29.73 -16.71 19.37
N ARG A 344 29.84 -15.48 18.83
CA ARG A 344 31.08 -14.70 18.73
C ARG A 344 31.27 -13.71 19.87
N ILE A 345 30.32 -13.68 20.81
CA ILE A 345 30.39 -12.87 22.02
C ILE A 345 31.32 -13.58 23.02
N ASP A 346 32.35 -12.87 23.46
CA ASP A 346 33.13 -13.25 24.66
C ASP A 346 32.71 -12.39 25.84
N LEU A 347 31.91 -12.98 26.71
CA LEU A 347 31.42 -12.30 27.92
C LEU A 347 32.54 -12.00 28.91
N SER A 348 33.66 -12.75 28.91
CA SER A 348 34.78 -12.57 29.84
C SER A 348 35.57 -11.29 29.51
N SER A 349 35.82 -11.03 28.24
CA SER A 349 36.46 -9.79 27.75
C SER A 349 35.44 -8.67 27.51
N GLY A 350 34.16 -9.01 27.33
CA GLY A 350 33.09 -8.08 26.95
C GLY A 350 33.25 -7.59 25.51
N THR A 351 33.63 -8.49 24.61
CA THR A 351 33.83 -8.18 23.19
C THR A 351 33.00 -9.09 22.29
N VAL A 352 32.84 -8.68 21.04
CA VAL A 352 32.24 -9.51 19.98
C VAL A 352 33.06 -9.35 18.69
N GLU A 353 33.22 -10.47 17.98
CA GLU A 353 33.89 -10.45 16.67
C GLU A 353 32.85 -10.20 15.56
N VAL A 354 33.09 -9.13 14.77
CA VAL A 354 32.30 -8.79 13.58
C VAL A 354 33.27 -8.55 12.40
N ASP A 355 33.03 -9.25 11.30
CA ASP A 355 33.85 -9.16 10.08
C ASP A 355 35.38 -9.31 10.35
N GLY A 356 35.75 -10.24 11.27
CA GLY A 356 37.15 -10.55 11.63
C GLY A 356 37.84 -9.54 12.56
N LYS A 357 37.07 -8.58 13.14
CA LYS A 357 37.56 -7.60 14.11
C LYS A 357 36.80 -7.70 15.43
N LEU A 358 37.54 -7.48 16.53
CA LEU A 358 36.96 -7.45 17.87
C LEU A 358 36.48 -6.04 18.23
N TYR A 359 35.25 -5.95 18.72
CA TYR A 359 34.62 -4.72 19.16
C TYR A 359 34.13 -4.84 20.62
N PRO A 360 34.31 -3.80 21.45
CA PRO A 360 33.75 -3.80 22.80
C PRO A 360 32.22 -3.70 22.75
N LEU A 361 31.58 -4.52 23.59
CA LEU A 361 30.12 -4.47 23.76
C LEU A 361 29.71 -3.29 24.65
N ARG A 362 28.64 -2.61 24.26
CA ARG A 362 27.96 -1.55 25.05
C ARG A 362 27.18 -2.16 26.23
N ASP A 363 26.78 -3.39 26.10
CA ASP A 363 26.01 -4.12 27.10
C ASP A 363 26.64 -5.52 27.27
N ARG A 364 26.80 -5.95 28.52
CA ARG A 364 27.43 -7.24 28.86
C ARG A 364 26.53 -8.13 29.69
N TYR A 365 25.32 -7.70 29.97
CA TYR A 365 24.36 -8.43 30.78
C TYR A 365 23.41 -9.26 29.90
N PHE A 366 23.73 -10.54 29.70
CA PHE A 366 22.97 -11.47 28.87
C PHE A 366 22.58 -12.72 29.68
N PRO A 367 21.63 -12.61 30.64
CA PRO A 367 21.33 -13.71 31.57
C PRO A 367 20.73 -14.95 30.90
N THR A 368 20.14 -14.81 29.71
CA THR A 368 19.54 -15.92 28.96
C THR A 368 20.47 -16.49 27.89
N LEU A 369 21.69 -15.98 27.74
CA LEU A 369 22.66 -16.47 26.74
C LEU A 369 23.48 -17.63 27.32
N ASP A 370 23.24 -18.84 26.83
CA ASP A 370 24.10 -19.99 27.12
C ASP A 370 25.28 -19.99 26.13
N PRO A 371 26.55 -19.86 26.60
CA PRO A 371 27.72 -19.92 25.72
C PRO A 371 27.87 -21.21 24.96
N LYS A 372 27.28 -22.34 25.43
CA LYS A 372 27.32 -23.64 24.73
C LYS A 372 26.28 -23.73 23.61
N ASN A 373 25.11 -23.12 23.83
CA ASN A 373 23.97 -23.11 22.90
C ASN A 373 23.40 -21.69 22.74
N PRO A 374 24.16 -20.74 22.16
CA PRO A 374 23.82 -19.31 22.20
C PRO A 374 22.54 -18.93 21.43
N TYR A 375 22.02 -19.83 20.62
CA TYR A 375 20.79 -19.63 19.84
C TYR A 375 19.57 -20.35 20.44
N GLU A 376 19.73 -21.11 21.52
CA GLU A 376 18.61 -21.74 22.21
C GLU A 376 17.88 -20.72 23.08
N LEU A 377 16.54 -20.72 23.02
CA LEU A 377 15.73 -19.89 23.90
C LEU A 377 15.76 -20.45 25.35
N SER A 378 15.85 -19.59 26.34
CA SER A 378 15.61 -20.01 27.73
C SER A 378 14.15 -20.42 27.91
N GLN A 379 13.83 -21.10 29.03
CA GLN A 379 12.45 -21.51 29.32
C GLN A 379 11.51 -20.30 29.47
N GLU A 380 11.99 -19.19 30.01
CA GLU A 380 11.23 -17.94 30.14
C GLU A 380 10.98 -17.28 28.78
N GLU A 381 12.01 -17.26 27.92
CA GLU A 381 11.90 -16.75 26.54
C GLU A 381 10.93 -17.60 25.71
N LEU A 382 11.04 -18.94 25.81
CA LEU A 382 10.13 -19.86 25.13
C LEU A 382 8.68 -19.67 25.58
N THR A 383 8.46 -19.52 26.88
CA THR A 383 7.12 -19.26 27.43
C THR A 383 6.56 -17.93 26.91
N CYS A 384 7.39 -16.90 26.90
CA CYS A 384 7.01 -15.56 26.42
C CYS A 384 6.62 -15.59 24.92
N ILE A 385 7.50 -16.13 24.08
CA ILE A 385 7.24 -16.10 22.61
C ILE A 385 6.06 -16.99 22.23
N THR A 386 5.86 -18.13 22.90
CA THR A 386 4.71 -19.01 22.67
C THR A 386 3.39 -18.28 22.94
N GLN A 387 3.27 -17.59 24.09
CA GLN A 387 2.05 -16.85 24.43
C GLN A 387 1.76 -15.72 23.44
N ILE A 388 2.80 -14.99 23.04
CA ILE A 388 2.65 -13.90 22.07
C ILE A 388 2.27 -14.45 20.69
N ARG A 389 2.92 -15.54 20.25
CA ARG A 389 2.61 -16.23 18.99
C ARG A 389 1.16 -16.68 18.92
N GLU A 390 0.64 -17.28 20.00
CA GLU A 390 -0.77 -17.66 20.08
C GLU A 390 -1.69 -16.43 19.92
N SER A 391 -1.30 -15.28 20.49
CA SER A 391 -2.07 -14.04 20.35
C SER A 391 -2.09 -13.50 18.92
N PHE A 392 -0.95 -13.58 18.19
CA PHE A 392 -0.88 -13.23 16.76
C PHE A 392 -1.77 -14.15 15.93
N LEU A 393 -1.69 -15.48 16.15
CA LEU A 393 -2.50 -16.47 15.45
C LEU A 393 -4.00 -16.32 15.73
N ALA A 394 -4.39 -15.86 16.91
CA ALA A 394 -5.79 -15.64 17.31
C ALA A 394 -6.37 -14.31 16.82
N SER A 395 -5.56 -13.37 16.35
CA SER A 395 -6.02 -12.02 15.96
C SER A 395 -6.82 -12.02 14.67
N GLN A 396 -8.14 -12.08 14.78
CA GLN A 396 -9.07 -12.09 13.61
C GLN A 396 -8.92 -10.84 12.74
N LYS A 397 -8.71 -9.67 13.36
CA LYS A 397 -8.54 -8.42 12.63
C LYS A 397 -7.26 -8.45 11.78
N LEU A 398 -6.13 -8.89 12.37
CA LEU A 398 -4.86 -9.00 11.65
C LEU A 398 -5.00 -9.97 10.46
N TRP A 399 -5.58 -11.14 10.68
CA TRP A 399 -5.85 -12.11 9.63
C TRP A 399 -6.70 -11.55 8.49
N THR A 400 -7.75 -10.81 8.83
CA THR A 400 -8.64 -10.18 7.83
C THR A 400 -7.87 -9.19 6.97
N GLN A 401 -7.04 -8.36 7.58
CA GLN A 401 -6.23 -7.37 6.88
C GLN A 401 -5.13 -8.01 6.03
N ILE A 402 -4.45 -9.02 6.55
CA ILE A 402 -3.39 -9.76 5.81
C ILE A 402 -3.99 -10.49 4.59
N ARG A 403 -5.13 -11.17 4.74
CA ARG A 403 -5.81 -11.81 3.60
C ARG A 403 -6.23 -10.81 2.53
N TRP A 404 -6.74 -9.66 2.95
CA TRP A 404 -7.07 -8.59 2.02
C TRP A 404 -5.82 -8.09 1.29
N LEU A 405 -4.74 -7.81 2.01
CA LEU A 405 -3.47 -7.36 1.45
C LEU A 405 -2.90 -8.36 0.46
N VAL A 406 -2.92 -9.66 0.78
CA VAL A 406 -2.45 -10.71 -0.13
C VAL A 406 -3.34 -10.80 -1.37
N SER A 407 -4.67 -10.79 -1.22
CA SER A 407 -5.60 -10.90 -2.36
C SER A 407 -5.53 -9.71 -3.33
N HIS A 408 -5.17 -8.52 -2.86
CA HIS A 408 -5.02 -7.30 -3.66
C HIS A 408 -3.57 -6.99 -4.06
N GLY A 409 -2.61 -7.75 -3.50
CA GLY A 409 -1.18 -7.52 -3.64
C GLY A 409 -0.52 -8.40 -4.69
N ARG A 410 0.64 -7.93 -5.16
CA ARG A 410 1.56 -8.61 -6.06
C ARG A 410 3.00 -8.21 -5.69
N MET A 411 3.97 -8.94 -6.20
CA MET A 411 5.38 -8.50 -6.11
C MET A 411 5.67 -7.32 -7.04
N HIS A 412 4.96 -7.22 -8.15
CA HIS A 412 5.03 -6.08 -9.07
C HIS A 412 3.69 -5.82 -9.76
N LEU A 413 3.50 -4.60 -10.20
CA LEU A 413 2.36 -4.18 -11.00
C LEU A 413 2.84 -3.41 -12.24
N VAL A 414 2.08 -3.51 -13.32
CA VAL A 414 2.26 -2.61 -14.47
C VAL A 414 0.98 -1.78 -14.62
N ARG A 415 1.12 -0.45 -14.58
CA ARG A 415 0.00 0.48 -14.78
C ARG A 415 0.42 1.58 -15.74
N GLU A 416 -0.30 1.68 -16.84
CA GLU A 416 -0.09 2.72 -17.88
C GLU A 416 1.38 2.86 -18.34
N GLY A 417 2.04 1.71 -18.51
CA GLY A 417 3.44 1.66 -18.89
C GLY A 417 4.42 1.87 -17.72
N HIS A 418 3.94 2.06 -16.51
CA HIS A 418 4.79 2.19 -15.33
C HIS A 418 4.93 0.83 -14.64
N LEU A 419 6.18 0.37 -14.46
CA LEU A 419 6.52 -0.82 -13.69
C LEU A 419 6.66 -0.41 -12.22
N ILE A 420 5.80 -0.94 -11.37
CA ILE A 420 5.69 -0.57 -9.96
C ILE A 420 6.07 -1.78 -9.10
N PHE A 421 6.98 -1.61 -8.16
CA PHE A 421 7.34 -2.57 -7.12
C PHE A 421 7.89 -1.82 -5.90
N HIS A 422 8.07 -2.49 -4.76
CA HIS A 422 8.47 -1.80 -3.54
C HIS A 422 9.95 -1.44 -3.52
N GLY A 423 10.86 -2.41 -3.51
CA GLY A 423 12.29 -2.17 -3.25
C GLY A 423 13.15 -2.09 -4.52
N CYS A 424 13.64 -3.22 -5.00
CA CYS A 424 14.59 -3.26 -6.12
C CYS A 424 14.43 -4.52 -6.97
N VAL A 425 15.08 -4.53 -8.13
CA VAL A 425 15.42 -5.76 -8.87
C VAL A 425 16.90 -6.03 -8.56
N PRO A 426 17.23 -7.03 -7.72
CA PRO A 426 18.60 -7.26 -7.27
C PRO A 426 19.57 -7.45 -8.44
N ALA A 427 20.66 -6.70 -8.44
CA ALA A 427 21.64 -6.70 -9.52
C ALA A 427 23.07 -6.59 -8.97
N ASP A 428 24.05 -7.04 -9.75
CA ASP A 428 25.47 -6.81 -9.52
C ASP A 428 25.93 -5.45 -10.05
N GLU A 429 27.22 -5.14 -9.88
CA GLU A 429 27.83 -3.89 -10.33
C GLU A 429 27.79 -3.68 -11.86
N ARG A 430 27.62 -4.77 -12.62
CA ARG A 430 27.50 -4.77 -14.09
C ARG A 430 26.05 -4.69 -14.55
N GLY A 431 25.08 -4.74 -13.62
CA GLY A 431 23.67 -4.74 -13.90
C GLY A 431 23.10 -6.10 -14.32
N GLU A 432 23.82 -7.22 -14.03
CA GLU A 432 23.28 -8.56 -14.19
C GLU A 432 22.38 -8.86 -12.98
N PHE A 433 21.18 -9.45 -13.23
CA PHE A 433 20.26 -9.79 -12.16
C PHE A 433 20.81 -10.90 -11.29
N LEU A 434 20.78 -10.69 -9.99
CA LEU A 434 21.24 -11.65 -8.99
C LEU A 434 20.18 -12.74 -8.75
N PRO A 435 20.58 -14.01 -8.65
CA PRO A 435 19.67 -15.08 -8.34
C PRO A 435 19.44 -15.19 -6.82
N MET A 436 18.22 -15.55 -6.44
CA MET A 436 17.80 -15.85 -5.07
C MET A 436 17.16 -17.24 -5.02
N PRO A 437 17.42 -18.06 -3.98
CA PRO A 437 16.76 -19.35 -3.82
C PRO A 437 15.30 -19.15 -3.35
N VAL A 438 14.34 -19.71 -4.11
CA VAL A 438 12.92 -19.75 -3.75
C VAL A 438 12.38 -21.13 -4.04
N ALA A 439 11.79 -21.80 -3.05
CA ALA A 439 11.25 -23.16 -3.17
C ALA A 439 12.24 -24.15 -3.84
N GLY A 440 13.50 -24.10 -3.44
CA GLY A 440 14.57 -24.99 -3.95
C GLY A 440 15.08 -24.69 -5.37
N LYS A 441 14.68 -23.56 -5.96
CA LYS A 441 15.14 -23.10 -7.28
C LYS A 441 15.82 -21.75 -7.18
N MET A 442 16.83 -21.54 -8.01
CA MET A 442 17.50 -20.24 -8.15
C MET A 442 16.77 -19.42 -9.22
N GLU A 443 16.08 -18.37 -8.80
CA GLU A 443 15.29 -17.50 -9.68
C GLU A 443 15.86 -16.07 -9.66
N LYS A 444 15.75 -15.34 -10.78
CA LYS A 444 16.21 -13.94 -10.91
C LYS A 444 15.31 -13.13 -11.82
N GLY A 445 15.38 -11.81 -11.74
CA GLY A 445 14.55 -10.92 -12.54
C GLY A 445 13.07 -11.15 -12.32
N LYS A 446 12.25 -11.08 -13.36
CA LYS A 446 10.80 -11.30 -13.28
C LYS A 446 10.38 -12.68 -12.75
N PRO A 447 11.02 -13.81 -13.17
CA PRO A 447 10.75 -15.12 -12.58
C PRO A 447 10.92 -15.18 -11.06
N LEU A 448 11.86 -14.44 -10.48
CA LEU A 448 12.02 -14.33 -9.02
C LEU A 448 10.78 -13.70 -8.36
N PHE A 449 10.29 -12.59 -8.92
CA PHE A 449 9.09 -11.93 -8.41
C PHE A 449 7.87 -12.87 -8.48
N GLU A 450 7.69 -13.57 -9.58
CA GLU A 450 6.61 -14.54 -9.77
C GLU A 450 6.73 -15.76 -8.85
N ALA A 451 7.95 -16.22 -8.56
CA ALA A 451 8.19 -17.33 -7.63
C ALA A 451 7.84 -16.91 -6.19
N ILE A 452 8.31 -15.75 -5.73
CA ILE A 452 7.96 -15.19 -4.41
C ILE A 452 6.44 -15.03 -4.27
N GLU A 453 5.78 -14.48 -5.30
CA GLU A 453 4.34 -14.27 -5.30
C GLU A 453 3.58 -15.59 -5.11
N ARG A 454 3.96 -16.65 -5.82
CA ARG A 454 3.36 -17.99 -5.64
C ARG A 454 3.55 -18.54 -4.23
N GLU A 455 4.74 -18.38 -3.64
CA GLU A 455 5.00 -18.84 -2.28
C GLU A 455 4.21 -18.06 -1.22
N ILE A 456 4.05 -16.73 -1.36
CA ILE A 456 3.22 -15.94 -0.47
C ILE A 456 1.75 -16.40 -0.52
N TYR A 457 1.21 -16.70 -1.70
CA TYR A 457 -0.14 -17.25 -1.82
C TYR A 457 -0.24 -18.63 -1.16
N ARG A 458 0.70 -19.54 -1.44
CA ARG A 458 0.74 -20.88 -0.83
C ARG A 458 0.73 -20.82 0.70
N LEU A 459 1.58 -19.96 1.28
CA LEU A 459 1.65 -19.78 2.73
C LEU A 459 0.35 -19.25 3.35
N THR A 460 -0.37 -18.40 2.64
CA THR A 460 -1.62 -17.78 3.16
C THR A 460 -2.86 -18.62 2.93
N GLU A 461 -2.84 -19.57 2.00
CA GLU A 461 -3.94 -20.52 1.75
C GLU A 461 -3.94 -21.71 2.72
N GLY A 462 -2.97 -21.78 3.63
CA GLY A 462 -2.93 -22.79 4.70
C GLY A 462 -2.25 -24.11 4.30
N GLU A 463 -1.50 -24.12 3.21
CA GLU A 463 -0.67 -25.24 2.80
C GLU A 463 0.67 -25.32 3.60
N SER A 464 0.83 -24.46 4.62
CA SER A 464 2.01 -24.42 5.47
C SER A 464 1.85 -25.38 6.64
N GLY A 465 2.77 -26.33 6.76
CA GLY A 465 2.78 -27.34 7.82
C GLY A 465 3.84 -27.12 8.89
N SER A 466 4.80 -26.23 8.67
CA SER A 466 5.99 -26.02 9.51
C SER A 466 6.25 -24.54 9.74
N PRO A 467 6.73 -24.13 10.93
CA PRO A 467 7.21 -22.77 11.17
C PRO A 467 8.33 -22.34 10.19
N GLU A 468 9.08 -23.31 9.66
CA GLU A 468 10.17 -23.10 8.70
C GLU A 468 9.67 -22.61 7.34
N ASP A 469 8.40 -22.90 6.98
CA ASP A 469 7.78 -22.36 5.78
C ASP A 469 7.77 -20.84 5.74
N GLY A 470 7.75 -20.19 6.91
CA GLY A 470 7.82 -18.73 7.07
C GLY A 470 9.21 -18.13 6.93
N ASP A 471 10.28 -18.94 6.88
CA ASP A 471 11.67 -18.44 6.80
C ASP A 471 11.92 -17.61 5.52
N LEU A 472 11.23 -17.92 4.43
CA LEU A 472 11.25 -17.07 3.22
C LEU A 472 10.81 -15.62 3.53
N LEU A 473 9.77 -15.42 4.35
CA LEU A 473 9.28 -14.09 4.70
C LEU A 473 10.31 -13.33 5.56
N TRP A 474 11.05 -14.03 6.42
CA TRP A 474 12.18 -13.45 7.13
C TRP A 474 13.30 -13.05 6.16
N TYR A 475 13.62 -13.89 5.18
CA TYR A 475 14.61 -13.54 4.14
C TYR A 475 14.14 -12.33 3.31
N LEU A 476 12.86 -12.28 2.95
CA LEU A 476 12.29 -11.12 2.25
C LEU A 476 12.39 -9.83 3.06
N TRP A 477 12.30 -9.92 4.39
CA TRP A 477 12.49 -8.80 5.30
C TRP A 477 13.93 -8.26 5.28
N SER A 478 14.95 -9.12 5.28
CA SER A 478 16.34 -8.73 5.60
C SER A 478 17.43 -9.35 4.73
N GLY A 479 17.10 -10.24 3.80
CA GLY A 479 18.06 -10.95 2.96
C GLY A 479 18.68 -10.07 1.87
N PRO A 480 19.99 -10.24 1.57
CA PRO A 480 20.73 -9.36 0.66
C PRO A 480 20.25 -9.40 -0.79
N GLU A 481 19.74 -10.53 -1.28
CA GLU A 481 19.16 -10.67 -2.61
C GLU A 481 17.64 -10.48 -2.62
N SER A 482 17.05 -10.06 -1.49
CA SER A 482 15.61 -9.80 -1.42
C SER A 482 15.22 -8.60 -2.27
N PRO A 483 14.25 -8.74 -3.19
CA PRO A 483 13.74 -7.60 -3.97
C PRO A 483 12.96 -6.60 -3.11
N LEU A 484 12.58 -6.97 -1.88
CA LEU A 484 11.88 -6.07 -0.96
C LEU A 484 12.85 -5.25 -0.09
N PHE A 485 14.08 -5.71 0.12
CA PHE A 485 15.03 -5.09 1.05
C PHE A 485 16.20 -4.36 0.37
N GLY A 486 16.91 -5.02 -0.56
CA GLY A 486 17.93 -4.41 -1.40
C GLY A 486 19.14 -3.79 -0.65
N LYS A 487 19.59 -4.41 0.45
CA LYS A 487 20.82 -4.08 1.17
C LYS A 487 21.52 -5.36 1.60
N ASP A 488 22.83 -5.26 1.86
CA ASP A 488 23.65 -6.41 2.27
C ASP A 488 23.27 -6.99 3.65
N ARG A 489 22.75 -6.16 4.55
CA ARG A 489 22.38 -6.54 5.93
C ARG A 489 21.45 -5.54 6.59
N ILE A 490 20.80 -5.97 7.67
CA ILE A 490 20.25 -5.08 8.69
C ILE A 490 21.20 -5.09 9.89
N ALA A 491 21.84 -3.97 10.18
CA ALA A 491 22.81 -3.83 11.26
C ALA A 491 22.15 -3.59 12.64
N THR A 492 21.11 -4.36 12.98
CA THR A 492 20.39 -4.19 14.25
C THR A 492 21.27 -4.56 15.45
N PHE A 493 21.90 -5.73 15.39
CA PHE A 493 22.80 -6.21 16.44
C PHE A 493 23.92 -5.18 16.70
N GLU A 494 24.55 -4.73 15.64
CA GLU A 494 25.68 -3.79 15.72
C GLU A 494 25.24 -2.44 16.29
N ARG A 495 24.11 -1.91 15.85
CA ARG A 495 23.58 -0.62 16.36
C ARG A 495 23.21 -0.66 17.82
N ASP A 496 22.65 -1.78 18.28
CA ASP A 496 22.24 -1.94 19.67
C ASP A 496 23.44 -2.23 20.59
N LEU A 497 24.42 -3.05 20.16
CA LEU A 497 25.44 -3.60 21.04
C LEU A 497 26.87 -3.07 20.79
N ILE A 498 27.16 -2.40 19.68
CA ILE A 498 28.48 -1.89 19.34
C ILE A 498 28.45 -0.37 19.17
N ALA A 499 29.42 0.33 19.77
CA ALA A 499 29.45 1.80 19.68
C ALA A 499 30.06 2.32 18.37
N ASP A 500 30.90 1.53 17.69
CA ASP A 500 31.60 1.95 16.48
C ASP A 500 30.64 2.08 15.28
N PRO A 501 30.44 3.31 14.75
CA PRO A 501 29.53 3.56 13.63
C PRO A 501 29.93 2.83 12.33
N GLN A 502 31.17 2.41 12.18
CA GLN A 502 31.62 1.67 11.00
C GLN A 502 30.87 0.34 10.87
N THR A 503 30.53 -0.29 12.00
CA THR A 503 29.77 -1.55 12.01
C THR A 503 28.29 -1.35 11.66
N HIS A 504 27.77 -0.12 11.71
CA HIS A 504 26.40 0.23 11.43
C HIS A 504 26.10 0.43 9.93
N HIS A 505 27.14 0.31 9.09
CA HIS A 505 27.00 0.55 7.65
C HIS A 505 26.19 -0.58 6.99
N GLU A 506 25.23 -0.22 6.15
CA GLU A 506 24.42 -1.12 5.33
C GLU A 506 24.64 -0.74 3.87
N THR A 507 25.28 -1.63 3.11
CA THR A 507 25.58 -1.38 1.69
C THR A 507 24.36 -1.63 0.84
N LYS A 508 23.94 -0.63 0.08
CA LYS A 508 22.81 -0.76 -0.84
C LYS A 508 23.17 -1.62 -2.04
N ASN A 509 22.20 -2.40 -2.52
CA ASN A 509 22.34 -3.15 -3.77
C ASN A 509 22.70 -2.18 -4.92
N PRO A 510 23.55 -2.57 -5.86
CA PRO A 510 23.92 -1.76 -7.02
C PRO A 510 22.75 -1.23 -7.83
N TYR A 511 21.57 -1.87 -7.78
CA TYR A 511 20.33 -1.37 -8.34
C TYR A 511 20.10 0.12 -8.04
N PHE A 512 20.25 0.56 -6.79
CA PHE A 512 19.95 1.94 -6.38
C PHE A 512 20.91 2.98 -6.99
N ARG A 513 22.07 2.57 -7.48
CA ARG A 513 22.96 3.38 -8.28
C ARG A 513 22.64 3.28 -9.76
N LEU A 514 22.37 2.06 -10.25
CA LEU A 514 22.16 1.77 -11.66
C LEU A 514 20.84 2.33 -12.22
N ILE A 515 19.81 2.56 -11.39
CA ILE A 515 18.55 3.21 -11.85
C ILE A 515 18.75 4.67 -12.31
N HIS A 516 19.91 5.27 -12.06
CA HIS A 516 20.29 6.56 -12.62
C HIS A 516 20.76 6.46 -14.08
N GLU A 517 20.98 5.23 -14.59
CA GLU A 517 21.45 4.92 -15.93
C GLU A 517 20.29 4.43 -16.82
N ALA A 518 20.08 5.08 -17.96
CA ALA A 518 18.96 4.78 -18.85
C ALA A 518 19.02 3.32 -19.38
N TRP A 519 20.20 2.82 -19.72
CA TRP A 519 20.37 1.46 -20.23
C TRP A 519 19.90 0.38 -19.24
N PHE A 520 20.16 0.60 -17.94
CA PHE A 520 19.74 -0.33 -16.89
C PHE A 520 18.22 -0.28 -16.68
N CYS A 521 17.64 0.91 -16.65
CA CYS A 521 16.18 1.05 -16.59
C CYS A 521 15.51 0.35 -17.78
N ASP A 522 16.07 0.48 -18.99
CA ASP A 522 15.58 -0.20 -20.18
C ASP A 522 15.68 -1.73 -20.07
N LYS A 523 16.78 -2.25 -19.50
CA LYS A 523 16.98 -3.68 -19.24
C LYS A 523 15.90 -4.19 -18.29
N VAL A 524 15.69 -3.52 -17.17
CA VAL A 524 14.67 -3.87 -16.16
C VAL A 524 13.27 -3.85 -16.77
N MET A 525 12.91 -2.79 -17.49
CA MET A 525 11.58 -2.67 -18.12
C MET A 525 11.32 -3.78 -19.12
N ARG A 526 12.30 -4.13 -19.98
CA ARG A 526 12.16 -5.25 -20.93
C ARG A 526 11.96 -6.58 -20.24
N GLU A 527 12.69 -6.85 -19.15
CA GLU A 527 12.53 -8.05 -18.31
C GLU A 527 11.09 -8.23 -17.85
N PHE A 528 10.45 -7.13 -17.42
CA PHE A 528 9.06 -7.13 -16.99
C PHE A 528 8.04 -6.88 -18.11
N SER A 529 8.45 -6.98 -19.38
CA SER A 529 7.59 -6.78 -20.57
C SER A 529 6.95 -5.39 -20.64
N VAL A 530 7.65 -4.37 -20.17
CA VAL A 530 7.29 -2.96 -20.28
C VAL A 530 8.10 -2.32 -21.40
N ASP A 531 7.44 -1.56 -22.29
CA ASP A 531 8.13 -0.84 -23.37
C ASP A 531 8.98 0.32 -22.79
N PRO A 532 10.31 0.31 -22.96
CA PRO A 532 11.17 1.34 -22.42
C PRO A 532 11.01 2.73 -23.07
N LYS A 533 10.35 2.82 -24.22
CA LYS A 533 10.15 4.10 -24.92
C LYS A 533 9.29 5.04 -24.09
N ASP A 534 8.17 4.53 -23.59
CA ASP A 534 7.20 5.29 -22.80
C ASP A 534 7.10 4.79 -21.37
N GLY A 535 7.85 3.74 -21.01
CA GLY A 535 7.86 3.11 -19.71
C GLY A 535 8.63 3.91 -18.65
N MET A 536 8.33 3.62 -17.39
CA MET A 536 9.01 4.15 -16.21
C MET A 536 8.99 3.15 -15.09
N ILE A 537 10.06 3.10 -14.31
CA ILE A 537 10.13 2.34 -13.05
C ILE A 537 9.63 3.24 -11.92
N VAL A 538 8.80 2.68 -11.03
CA VAL A 538 8.32 3.35 -9.82
C VAL A 538 8.59 2.45 -8.63
N ASN A 539 9.39 2.92 -7.67
CA ASN A 539 9.70 2.17 -6.46
C ASN A 539 9.68 3.05 -5.20
N GLY A 540 9.62 2.41 -4.02
CA GLY A 540 9.70 3.01 -2.69
C GLY A 540 10.97 2.61 -1.94
N HIS A 541 10.83 2.28 -0.64
CA HIS A 541 11.75 1.62 0.27
C HIS A 541 12.98 2.45 0.72
N VAL A 542 13.62 3.18 -0.17
CA VAL A 542 14.79 3.99 0.17
C VAL A 542 14.42 5.47 0.13
N PRO A 543 14.33 6.13 1.30
CA PRO A 543 13.91 7.53 1.37
C PRO A 543 14.77 8.45 0.52
N VAL A 544 14.11 9.31 -0.23
CA VAL A 544 14.75 10.38 -1.02
C VAL A 544 15.15 11.51 -0.07
N LYS A 545 16.44 11.77 0.06
CA LYS A 545 16.98 12.82 0.93
C LYS A 545 16.93 14.19 0.22
N VAL A 546 15.75 14.79 0.19
CA VAL A 546 15.52 16.08 -0.47
C VAL A 546 16.44 17.18 0.10
N GLU A 547 16.64 17.18 1.41
CA GLU A 547 17.55 18.14 2.10
C GLU A 547 19.02 17.98 1.66
N ALA A 548 19.41 16.78 1.21
CA ALA A 548 20.71 16.50 0.62
C ALA A 548 20.77 16.75 -0.91
N GLY A 549 19.70 17.31 -1.50
CA GLY A 549 19.60 17.59 -2.93
C GLY A 549 19.24 16.40 -3.81
N GLU A 550 18.77 15.28 -3.22
CA GLU A 550 18.28 14.17 -4.02
C GLU A 550 16.91 14.48 -4.62
N SER A 551 16.65 13.97 -5.84
CA SER A 551 15.37 14.07 -6.53
C SER A 551 14.62 12.73 -6.53
N PRO A 552 13.30 12.72 -6.36
CA PRO A 552 12.49 11.53 -6.63
C PRO A 552 12.65 11.02 -8.06
N LEU A 553 12.64 11.91 -9.05
CA LEU A 553 12.95 11.58 -10.44
C LEU A 553 14.45 11.35 -10.60
N LYS A 554 14.83 10.16 -11.05
CA LYS A 554 16.22 9.74 -11.21
C LYS A 554 16.84 10.37 -12.46
N LYS A 555 18.19 10.48 -12.48
CA LYS A 555 18.94 11.10 -13.58
C LYS A 555 18.68 10.47 -14.94
N SER A 556 18.33 9.17 -14.98
CA SER A 556 17.93 8.47 -16.19
C SER A 556 16.66 9.04 -16.86
N GLY A 557 15.83 9.80 -16.12
CA GLY A 557 14.50 10.21 -16.55
C GLY A 557 13.50 9.05 -16.69
N LYS A 558 13.90 7.82 -16.34
CA LYS A 558 13.14 6.57 -16.52
C LYS A 558 12.77 5.87 -15.21
N ALA A 559 13.11 6.45 -14.08
CA ALA A 559 12.77 5.91 -12.76
C ALA A 559 12.38 7.02 -11.78
N VAL A 560 11.40 6.70 -10.93
CA VAL A 560 10.92 7.56 -9.84
C VAL A 560 10.92 6.74 -8.55
N THR A 561 11.56 7.27 -7.50
CA THR A 561 11.43 6.73 -6.14
C THR A 561 10.46 7.61 -5.36
N ILE A 562 9.38 7.01 -4.85
CA ILE A 562 8.27 7.71 -4.19
C ILE A 562 8.29 7.61 -2.66
N ASP A 563 9.33 7.00 -2.06
CA ASP A 563 9.55 7.09 -0.61
C ASP A 563 10.04 8.50 -0.25
N GLY A 564 9.12 9.28 0.30
CA GLY A 564 9.37 10.64 0.76
C GLY A 564 9.59 10.75 2.26
N ALA A 565 9.81 9.62 2.96
CA ALA A 565 9.79 9.58 4.43
C ALA A 565 8.44 10.08 5.00
N PHE A 566 7.37 9.45 4.57
CA PHE A 566 5.98 9.83 4.87
C PHE A 566 5.68 9.92 6.37
N SER A 567 6.36 9.10 7.17
CA SER A 567 6.22 9.10 8.62
C SER A 567 6.95 10.29 9.27
N GLN A 568 6.31 10.90 10.28
CA GLN A 568 6.92 11.95 11.13
C GLN A 568 8.25 11.52 11.75
N ALA A 569 8.45 10.21 11.99
CA ALA A 569 9.71 9.67 12.49
C ALA A 569 10.91 9.86 11.53
N TYR A 570 10.65 10.17 10.24
CA TYR A 570 11.67 10.21 9.18
C TYR A 570 11.74 11.51 8.39
N GLY A 571 10.95 12.53 8.69
CA GLY A 571 11.02 13.84 8.00
C GLY A 571 9.67 14.42 7.61
N ASP A 572 8.57 13.65 7.72
CA ASP A 572 7.18 14.12 7.52
C ASP A 572 6.89 14.69 6.12
N HIS A 573 7.66 14.25 5.13
CA HIS A 573 7.37 14.49 3.73
C HIS A 573 6.72 13.26 3.11
N GLY A 574 6.09 13.39 1.96
CA GLY A 574 5.53 12.26 1.24
C GLY A 574 5.44 12.56 -0.23
N PHE A 575 5.53 11.54 -1.06
CA PHE A 575 5.33 11.67 -2.50
C PHE A 575 4.14 10.85 -2.96
N THR A 576 3.37 11.40 -3.88
CA THR A 576 2.42 10.64 -4.70
C THR A 576 2.78 10.84 -6.16
N LEU A 577 3.02 9.77 -6.89
CA LEU A 577 3.06 9.85 -8.34
C LEU A 577 1.64 9.83 -8.87
N VAL A 578 1.24 10.90 -9.57
CA VAL A 578 -0.09 11.07 -10.13
C VAL A 578 -0.03 10.93 -11.64
N LEU A 579 -0.77 9.96 -12.16
CA LEU A 579 -0.93 9.72 -13.61
C LEU A 579 -2.28 10.29 -14.02
N GLU A 580 -2.28 11.40 -14.76
CA GLU A 580 -3.46 12.02 -15.36
C GLU A 580 -3.42 11.86 -16.90
N PRO A 581 -4.53 12.05 -17.61
CA PRO A 581 -4.54 11.92 -19.07
C PRO A 581 -3.55 12.83 -19.82
N LEU A 582 -3.31 14.04 -19.30
CA LEU A 582 -2.42 15.04 -19.94
C LEU A 582 -1.00 15.03 -19.37
N ARG A 583 -0.79 14.50 -18.18
CA ARG A 583 0.48 14.67 -17.48
C ARG A 583 0.71 13.60 -16.40
N THR A 584 1.98 13.34 -16.15
CA THR A 584 2.45 12.61 -14.96
C THR A 584 3.30 13.55 -14.13
N TYR A 585 3.03 13.64 -12.83
CA TYR A 585 3.77 14.49 -11.92
C TYR A 585 3.87 13.87 -10.53
N ILE A 586 4.87 14.32 -9.77
CA ILE A 586 5.05 13.99 -8.37
C ILE A 586 4.42 15.11 -7.53
N ALA A 587 3.44 14.75 -6.70
CA ALA A 587 2.88 15.61 -5.68
C ALA A 587 3.68 15.41 -4.39
N THR A 588 4.36 16.45 -3.91
CA THR A 588 5.11 16.44 -2.65
C THR A 588 4.22 16.94 -1.53
N HIS A 589 3.94 16.05 -0.57
CA HIS A 589 3.13 16.33 0.61
C HIS A 589 4.02 16.82 1.75
N HIS A 590 3.55 17.87 2.43
CA HIS A 590 4.20 18.43 3.61
C HIS A 590 3.52 17.94 4.89
N HIS A 591 3.90 18.52 6.03
CA HIS A 591 3.32 18.22 7.32
C HIS A 591 1.78 18.33 7.32
N PHE A 592 1.13 17.35 7.93
CA PHE A 592 -0.31 17.37 8.20
C PHE A 592 -0.56 17.50 9.69
N GLU A 593 -1.17 18.59 10.11
CA GLU A 593 -1.38 18.88 11.52
C GLU A 593 -2.34 17.87 12.17
N SER A 594 -3.58 17.83 11.71
CA SER A 594 -4.60 16.85 12.15
C SER A 594 -5.89 16.97 11.33
N VAL A 595 -6.71 15.92 11.37
CA VAL A 595 -8.08 15.93 10.80
C VAL A 595 -8.93 17.00 11.48
N GLN A 596 -8.78 17.21 12.80
CA GLN A 596 -9.51 18.21 13.54
C GLN A 596 -9.16 19.64 13.06
N ALA A 597 -7.87 19.94 12.88
CA ALA A 597 -7.43 21.23 12.34
C ALA A 597 -7.95 21.47 10.92
N ALA A 598 -8.02 20.44 10.09
CA ALA A 598 -8.59 20.52 8.75
C ALA A 598 -10.09 20.87 8.79
N ILE A 599 -10.85 20.31 9.74
CA ILE A 599 -12.29 20.57 9.89
C ILE A 599 -12.56 21.95 10.49
N GLU A 600 -11.79 22.36 11.50
CA GLU A 600 -12.04 23.59 12.26
C GLU A 600 -11.48 24.84 11.58
N ARG A 601 -10.28 24.75 11.02
CA ARG A 601 -9.51 25.88 10.49
C ARG A 601 -9.25 25.79 9.00
N GLY A 602 -9.69 24.71 8.35
CA GLY A 602 -9.45 24.46 6.94
C GLY A 602 -7.99 24.13 6.62
N ALA A 603 -7.26 23.54 7.57
CA ALA A 603 -5.90 23.06 7.31
C ALA A 603 -5.93 22.04 6.17
N ASP A 604 -5.06 22.21 5.19
CA ASP A 604 -4.98 21.38 3.99
C ASP A 604 -3.51 21.21 3.59
N ILE A 605 -3.18 20.05 3.03
CA ILE A 605 -1.91 19.85 2.35
C ILE A 605 -2.11 20.31 0.90
N VAL A 606 -1.55 21.47 0.55
CA VAL A 606 -1.43 21.90 -0.84
C VAL A 606 -0.07 21.41 -1.36
N PRO A 607 -0.01 20.30 -2.11
CA PRO A 607 1.25 19.73 -2.51
C PRO A 607 1.94 20.59 -3.56
N SER A 608 3.25 20.70 -3.47
CA SER A 608 4.06 21.16 -4.60
C SER A 608 4.11 20.07 -5.67
N ARG A 609 4.21 20.46 -6.95
CA ARG A 609 4.18 19.53 -8.09
C ARG A 609 5.48 19.60 -8.87
N THR A 610 6.11 18.44 -9.06
CA THR A 610 7.26 18.28 -9.95
C THR A 610 6.81 17.51 -11.19
N MET A 611 6.84 18.16 -12.35
CA MET A 611 6.43 17.54 -13.62
C MET A 611 7.43 16.45 -14.01
N VAL A 612 6.90 15.27 -14.32
CA VAL A 612 7.67 14.12 -14.81
C VAL A 612 7.51 14.00 -16.34
N ARG A 613 6.27 14.10 -16.82
CA ARG A 613 5.95 14.05 -18.25
C ARG A 613 4.67 14.82 -18.55
N GLU A 614 4.61 15.41 -19.72
CA GLU A 614 3.43 16.08 -20.26
C GLU A 614 3.19 15.64 -21.70
N TRP A 615 1.93 15.53 -22.12
CA TRP A 615 1.53 15.17 -23.48
C TRP A 615 0.77 16.31 -24.12
N ASP A 616 0.97 16.49 -25.43
CA ASP A 616 0.28 17.54 -26.22
C ASP A 616 -1.24 17.35 -26.27
N LYS A 617 -1.69 16.10 -26.14
CA LYS A 617 -3.12 15.74 -26.16
C LYS A 617 -3.43 14.77 -25.03
N PRO A 618 -4.66 14.83 -24.47
CA PRO A 618 -5.08 13.86 -23.47
C PRO A 618 -4.99 12.43 -24.01
N ARG A 619 -4.39 11.54 -23.25
CA ARG A 619 -4.44 10.10 -23.51
C ARG A 619 -5.84 9.58 -23.28
N HIS A 620 -6.29 8.67 -24.15
CA HIS A 620 -7.59 8.02 -24.04
C HIS A 620 -7.46 6.61 -23.46
N ILE A 621 -8.59 6.02 -23.06
CA ILE A 621 -8.63 4.61 -22.65
C ILE A 621 -8.02 3.73 -23.76
N ALA A 622 -8.23 4.07 -25.03
CA ALA A 622 -7.60 3.37 -26.16
C ALA A 622 -6.08 3.22 -26.04
N ASP A 623 -5.39 4.19 -25.43
CA ASP A 623 -3.94 4.22 -25.29
C ASP A 623 -3.45 3.47 -24.03
N SER A 624 -4.37 2.99 -23.20
CA SER A 624 -4.13 2.43 -21.88
C SER A 624 -4.07 0.90 -21.85
N GLN A 625 -3.66 0.34 -20.70
CA GLN A 625 -3.79 -1.09 -20.44
C GLN A 625 -5.26 -1.53 -20.49
N ARG A 626 -6.18 -0.72 -19.97
CA ARG A 626 -7.62 -0.95 -20.05
C ARG A 626 -8.09 -1.02 -21.49
N GLY A 627 -7.57 -0.18 -22.37
CA GLY A 627 -7.90 -0.17 -23.79
C GLY A 627 -7.52 -1.49 -24.49
N ARG A 628 -6.39 -2.11 -24.11
CA ARG A 628 -6.05 -3.45 -24.63
C ARG A 628 -7.09 -4.51 -24.21
N GLN A 629 -7.54 -4.48 -22.96
CA GLN A 629 -8.58 -5.39 -22.45
C GLN A 629 -9.92 -5.14 -23.18
N VAL A 630 -10.29 -3.89 -23.37
CA VAL A 630 -11.53 -3.51 -24.06
C VAL A 630 -11.48 -3.96 -25.53
N ARG A 631 -10.39 -3.74 -26.25
CA ARG A 631 -10.23 -4.24 -27.63
C ARG A 631 -10.31 -5.77 -27.70
N PHE A 632 -9.71 -6.46 -26.73
CA PHE A 632 -9.84 -7.92 -26.66
C PHE A 632 -11.31 -8.35 -26.45
N ALA A 633 -12.03 -7.67 -25.56
CA ALA A 633 -13.46 -7.94 -25.34
C ALA A 633 -14.31 -7.66 -26.61
N ILE A 634 -14.03 -6.55 -27.33
CA ILE A 634 -14.68 -6.27 -28.61
C ILE A 634 -14.45 -7.43 -29.59
N LYS A 635 -13.20 -7.86 -29.78
CA LYS A 635 -12.86 -8.96 -30.69
C LYS A 635 -13.60 -10.25 -30.32
N ARG A 636 -13.73 -10.57 -29.04
CA ARG A 636 -14.49 -11.75 -28.57
C ARG A 636 -15.99 -11.62 -28.89
N LEU A 637 -16.57 -10.43 -28.73
CA LEU A 637 -17.97 -10.17 -29.09
C LEU A 637 -18.21 -10.22 -30.60
N GLU A 638 -17.26 -9.73 -31.41
CA GLU A 638 -17.33 -9.87 -32.87
C GLU A 638 -17.33 -11.35 -33.29
N GLN A 639 -16.48 -12.18 -32.70
CA GLN A 639 -16.49 -13.63 -32.90
C GLN A 639 -17.84 -14.26 -32.51
N LEU A 640 -18.42 -13.82 -31.38
CA LEU A 640 -19.74 -14.30 -30.93
C LEU A 640 -20.85 -13.91 -31.93
N VAL A 641 -20.81 -12.68 -32.47
CA VAL A 641 -21.76 -12.25 -33.53
C VAL A 641 -21.67 -13.14 -34.78
N GLU A 642 -20.44 -13.50 -35.19
CA GLU A 642 -20.22 -14.41 -36.33
C GLU A 642 -20.76 -15.81 -36.03
N ALA A 643 -20.51 -16.35 -34.83
CA ALA A 643 -21.05 -17.66 -34.40
C ALA A 643 -22.58 -17.69 -34.39
N TYR A 644 -23.24 -16.61 -33.98
CA TYR A 644 -24.71 -16.48 -34.07
C TYR A 644 -25.18 -16.38 -35.50
N ARG A 645 -24.52 -15.65 -36.37
CA ARG A 645 -24.88 -15.53 -37.82
C ARG A 645 -24.71 -16.83 -38.57
N ASN A 646 -23.69 -17.60 -38.21
CA ASN A 646 -23.42 -18.92 -38.79
C ASN A 646 -24.23 -20.06 -38.16
N HIS A 647 -25.11 -19.77 -37.21
CA HIS A 647 -25.88 -20.75 -36.45
C HIS A 647 -25.04 -21.78 -35.66
N GLU A 648 -23.80 -21.45 -35.35
CA GLU A 648 -22.91 -22.28 -34.53
C GLU A 648 -23.29 -22.22 -33.03
N LEU A 649 -23.96 -21.15 -32.61
CA LEU A 649 -24.55 -20.98 -31.29
C LEU A 649 -26.01 -20.52 -31.40
N PRO A 650 -26.91 -21.06 -30.54
CA PRO A 650 -28.31 -20.61 -30.52
C PRO A 650 -28.40 -19.20 -29.88
N GLN A 651 -29.25 -18.33 -30.46
CA GLN A 651 -29.67 -17.10 -29.83
C GLN A 651 -30.78 -17.36 -28.84
N GLN A 652 -30.76 -16.71 -27.69
CA GLN A 652 -31.79 -16.80 -26.66
C GLN A 652 -32.69 -15.57 -26.65
#